data_15d453a817df54fcf36583e146f8316f
#
_entry.id   15d453a817df54fcf36583e146f8316f
#
_cell.length_a   1.000
_cell.length_b   1.000
_cell.length_c   1.000
_cell.angle_alpha   90.00
_cell.angle_beta   90.00
_cell.angle_gamma   90.00
#
_symmetry.space_group_name_H-M   'P 1'
#
loop_
_entity.id
_entity.type
_entity.pdbx_description
1 polymer ?
#
loop_
_entity_poly.entity_id
_entity_poly.type
_entity_poly.pdbx_seq_one_letter_code
_entity_poly.pdbx_strand_id
1 'polypeptide(L)'
;MSSALERDLRRLVKGDVLCDDLSRTLYSTAACIFQMMPQGVVVPRDREDVVAVVKYAAEKGIPVTARGAGSGLAGQTLGEGIILDFSKYMSRVLELNQVQSWVRVQPGVVLGKLNHYLKQFGLWFPPDPSSGDVATLGGMIANNAAGAHTVKYGPTREYMLDLECVMDDGSLNGGARWNEIESEMRLLLGSNRALIEQSRPNVLKNSSGYHVFDPQFDMNRMLVGSEGTLAIVTEAKLKVIRRPAEKALMRIYFDDLEPMGRAVVALRPLNPAALEVIDKTMIDLVKNSVMEWQQKLPANLRAILLCEFDGEKKDQVGALVEQARGLLKEAIDITIATGSELESLWKVRKAASPILERLQGPLRSTRIIEDACVHPDNLVAYIQGLKKIFSKYGVEGIVFGHAGSGHVHVNLLMEPQGKAHNAQLLPICEDVATLVAGLKGTLSGEHGDGILRAAWVRKIFGELVPVFEKVKKSFDPKNILNPGKKVRPADFDFTKYLRASRRHDHEYRPDSPFTSWTKEIERCHGCGFCRTYCPVYQEQPDEAATPRGKAVALQGALEGRYELDPKALREVVDLCINCKLCLVQCPSGVDIPGMCLEAKAFDVSKRGLSKRDEMFVKVRENSERAQRWAPFSNWLMPLVGAIKGIKRSPEFVPDESKTTKKSDKKVIYFAGCFADFNDPMGEKQATIDVLERNGYEVVIPEYKCCGLAATSLGARDEAVACATHNVELLSQSDLPIVTSAPSCGLQMKLEVPQLVPGDASKKVAGRVVDVHEFLLGLHKKGELDTNFKRIASTLILHPTCHLRALGADKAARKVLQLIPSLELVEIPERCCGMAGSFGMKAETYDLSQAIGKHVFADIKKANPTLLAASNGTCRMHIGEGTSREVLHTMTLLQQAYGLSPLEGFHKVHEGVALQSFKDHMGSSSSGDE
;
A
#
# COMPACT_ATOMS: atom_id res chain seq x y z
N MET A 1 12.26 -32.34 5.49
CA MET A 1 11.90 -33.22 4.33
C MET A 1 10.63 -32.63 3.72
N SER A 2 10.55 -32.51 2.39
CA SER A 2 9.33 -32.00 1.75
C SER A 2 8.14 -32.94 2.00
N SER A 3 6.95 -32.39 2.26
CA SER A 3 5.71 -33.15 2.46
C SER A 3 5.31 -33.93 1.19
N ALA A 4 4.48 -34.96 1.33
CA ALA A 4 3.95 -35.67 0.16
C ALA A 4 3.21 -34.70 -0.79
N LEU A 5 2.41 -33.81 -0.22
CA LEU A 5 1.70 -32.76 -0.95
C LEU A 5 2.67 -31.90 -1.79
N GLU A 6 3.77 -31.44 -1.20
CA GLU A 6 4.75 -30.60 -1.89
C GLU A 6 5.39 -31.33 -3.08
N ARG A 7 5.80 -32.58 -2.89
CA ARG A 7 6.41 -33.39 -3.95
C ARG A 7 5.46 -33.62 -5.13
N ASP A 8 4.20 -33.91 -4.83
CA ASP A 8 3.19 -34.14 -5.85
C ASP A 8 2.91 -32.85 -6.63
N LEU A 9 2.66 -31.74 -5.93
CA LEU A 9 2.38 -30.43 -6.58
C LEU A 9 3.56 -29.97 -7.44
N ARG A 10 4.81 -30.08 -6.96
CA ARG A 10 6.01 -29.69 -7.75
C ARG A 10 6.18 -30.48 -9.06
N ARG A 11 5.59 -31.68 -9.16
CA ARG A 11 5.59 -32.48 -10.40
C ARG A 11 4.47 -32.08 -11.36
N LEU A 12 3.40 -31.51 -10.84
CA LEU A 12 2.18 -31.24 -11.60
C LEU A 12 2.16 -29.83 -12.18
N VAL A 13 2.82 -28.85 -11.55
CA VAL A 13 2.72 -27.44 -11.92
C VAL A 13 4.07 -26.84 -12.30
N LYS A 14 4.04 -25.85 -13.19
CA LYS A 14 5.19 -25.03 -13.59
C LYS A 14 5.40 -23.85 -12.62
N GLY A 15 4.37 -23.50 -11.88
CA GLY A 15 4.36 -22.41 -10.92
C GLY A 15 5.10 -22.70 -9.62
N ASP A 16 5.09 -21.73 -8.72
CA ASP A 16 5.75 -21.89 -7.42
C ASP A 16 4.89 -22.74 -6.49
N VAL A 17 5.54 -23.62 -5.71
CA VAL A 17 4.90 -24.45 -4.68
C VAL A 17 5.57 -24.16 -3.34
N LEU A 18 4.80 -23.69 -2.38
CA LEU A 18 5.23 -23.17 -1.09
C LEU A 18 4.49 -23.96 0.02
N CYS A 19 5.19 -24.87 0.68
CA CYS A 19 4.61 -25.76 1.70
C CYS A 19 5.35 -25.73 3.04
N ASP A 20 6.43 -24.95 3.16
CA ASP A 20 7.11 -24.74 4.43
C ASP A 20 6.25 -23.87 5.36
N ASP A 21 6.47 -23.97 6.66
CA ASP A 21 5.62 -23.34 7.67
C ASP A 21 5.68 -21.82 7.65
N LEU A 22 6.82 -21.22 7.30
CA LEU A 22 6.95 -19.76 7.14
C LEU A 22 6.10 -19.29 5.94
N SER A 23 6.24 -19.91 4.77
CA SER A 23 5.45 -19.59 3.59
C SER A 23 3.95 -19.77 3.85
N ARG A 24 3.53 -20.87 4.47
CA ARG A 24 2.13 -21.11 4.85
C ARG A 24 1.61 -20.03 5.80
N THR A 25 2.45 -19.57 6.74
CA THR A 25 2.12 -18.48 7.66
C THR A 25 1.86 -17.18 6.92
N LEU A 26 2.64 -16.83 5.89
CA LEU A 26 2.42 -15.62 5.07
C LEU A 26 1.03 -15.58 4.43
N TYR A 27 0.47 -16.73 4.10
CA TYR A 27 -0.84 -16.84 3.48
C TYR A 27 -1.99 -17.15 4.47
N SER A 28 -1.66 -17.32 5.76
CA SER A 28 -2.66 -17.61 6.80
C SER A 28 -3.57 -16.43 7.14
N THR A 29 -3.26 -15.23 6.69
CA THR A 29 -4.01 -13.99 6.97
C THR A 29 -4.35 -13.23 5.69
N ALA A 30 -5.32 -12.32 5.78
CA ALA A 30 -5.74 -11.39 4.73
C ALA A 30 -6.14 -10.05 5.36
N ALA A 31 -6.82 -9.14 4.68
CA ALA A 31 -7.29 -7.88 5.25
C ALA A 31 -8.46 -8.03 6.25
N CYS A 32 -8.72 -9.21 6.75
CA CYS A 32 -9.82 -9.55 7.66
C CYS A 32 -9.32 -9.83 9.09
N ILE A 33 -10.24 -10.01 10.00
CA ILE A 33 -9.94 -10.34 11.41
C ILE A 33 -9.60 -11.83 11.63
N PHE A 34 -9.61 -12.65 10.58
CA PHE A 34 -9.46 -14.11 10.64
C PHE A 34 -8.04 -14.57 10.29
N GLN A 35 -7.75 -15.78 10.73
CA GLN A 35 -6.53 -16.50 10.44
C GLN A 35 -6.81 -17.99 10.27
N MET A 36 -6.35 -18.57 9.15
CA MET A 36 -6.44 -20.00 8.84
C MET A 36 -5.15 -20.46 8.17
N MET A 37 -4.54 -21.52 8.71
CA MET A 37 -3.29 -22.05 8.17
C MET A 37 -3.57 -22.99 6.99
N PRO A 38 -3.10 -22.68 5.76
CA PRO A 38 -3.26 -23.58 4.61
C PRO A 38 -2.32 -24.79 4.70
N GLN A 39 -2.64 -25.88 4.00
CA GLN A 39 -1.72 -27.01 3.82
C GLN A 39 -0.56 -26.67 2.89
N GLY A 40 -0.81 -25.82 1.88
CA GLY A 40 0.20 -25.37 0.94
C GLY A 40 -0.33 -24.23 0.07
N VAL A 41 0.57 -23.62 -0.67
CA VAL A 41 0.24 -22.54 -1.61
C VAL A 41 0.84 -22.88 -2.97
N VAL A 42 0.07 -22.68 -4.02
CA VAL A 42 0.54 -22.71 -5.40
C VAL A 42 0.34 -21.36 -6.05
N VAL A 43 1.37 -20.87 -6.73
CA VAL A 43 1.31 -19.65 -7.53
C VAL A 43 1.32 -20.06 -9.01
N PRO A 44 0.15 -20.24 -9.65
CA PRO A 44 0.05 -20.80 -10.98
C PRO A 44 0.63 -19.86 -12.04
N ARG A 45 1.33 -20.42 -13.03
CA ARG A 45 1.84 -19.66 -14.18
C ARG A 45 0.82 -19.48 -15.28
N ASP A 46 -0.04 -20.46 -15.44
CA ASP A 46 -1.04 -20.52 -16.50
C ASP A 46 -2.29 -21.29 -16.03
N ARG A 47 -3.27 -21.38 -16.91
CA ARG A 47 -4.51 -22.11 -16.69
C ARG A 47 -4.27 -23.61 -16.45
N GLU A 48 -3.31 -24.19 -17.14
CA GLU A 48 -2.95 -25.60 -17.06
C GLU A 48 -2.50 -25.98 -15.64
N ASP A 49 -1.75 -25.11 -14.96
CA ASP A 49 -1.41 -25.27 -13.54
C ASP A 49 -2.65 -25.28 -12.65
N VAL A 50 -3.63 -24.38 -12.91
CA VAL A 50 -4.88 -24.34 -12.15
C VAL A 50 -5.67 -25.64 -12.34
N VAL A 51 -5.80 -26.13 -13.58
CA VAL A 51 -6.46 -27.40 -13.92
C VAL A 51 -5.79 -28.57 -13.18
N ALA A 52 -4.46 -28.63 -13.21
CA ALA A 52 -3.70 -29.70 -12.57
C ALA A 52 -3.91 -29.74 -11.04
N VAL A 53 -3.88 -28.56 -10.40
CA VAL A 53 -4.09 -28.46 -8.94
C VAL A 53 -5.53 -28.83 -8.57
N VAL A 54 -6.54 -28.37 -9.31
CA VAL A 54 -7.94 -28.68 -9.02
C VAL A 54 -8.21 -30.17 -9.19
N LYS A 55 -7.71 -30.82 -10.26
CA LYS A 55 -7.82 -32.27 -10.45
C LYS A 55 -7.21 -33.05 -9.29
N TYR A 56 -5.97 -32.72 -8.92
CA TYR A 56 -5.29 -33.33 -7.79
C TYR A 56 -6.07 -33.16 -6.49
N ALA A 57 -6.56 -31.95 -6.23
CA ALA A 57 -7.35 -31.62 -5.05
C ALA A 57 -8.68 -32.41 -5.01
N ALA A 58 -9.36 -32.54 -6.17
CA ALA A 58 -10.59 -33.31 -6.29
C ALA A 58 -10.38 -34.82 -6.05
N GLU A 59 -9.24 -35.38 -6.47
CA GLU A 59 -8.86 -36.77 -6.20
C GLU A 59 -8.54 -37.02 -4.72
N LYS A 60 -7.85 -36.06 -4.08
CA LYS A 60 -7.41 -36.19 -2.68
C LYS A 60 -8.43 -35.67 -1.67
N GLY A 61 -9.51 -35.03 -2.08
CA GLY A 61 -10.49 -34.39 -1.19
C GLY A 61 -9.91 -33.20 -0.45
N ILE A 62 -8.94 -32.48 -1.03
CA ILE A 62 -8.29 -31.30 -0.43
C ILE A 62 -9.02 -30.04 -0.88
N PRO A 63 -9.42 -29.16 0.04
CA PRO A 63 -10.01 -27.88 -0.33
C PRO A 63 -9.07 -26.98 -1.13
N VAL A 64 -9.61 -26.20 -2.07
CA VAL A 64 -8.88 -25.21 -2.87
C VAL A 64 -9.50 -23.84 -2.68
N THR A 65 -8.69 -22.84 -2.40
CA THR A 65 -9.14 -21.44 -2.24
C THR A 65 -8.37 -20.55 -3.19
N ALA A 66 -9.06 -19.90 -4.13
CA ALA A 66 -8.48 -18.89 -5.01
C ALA A 66 -8.21 -17.60 -4.23
N ARG A 67 -7.05 -16.98 -4.48
CA ARG A 67 -6.63 -15.75 -3.81
C ARG A 67 -6.02 -14.76 -4.81
N GLY A 68 -6.50 -13.53 -4.76
CA GLY A 68 -5.84 -12.39 -5.41
C GLY A 68 -4.97 -11.62 -4.41
N ALA A 69 -5.20 -10.31 -4.28
CA ALA A 69 -4.43 -9.47 -3.37
C ALA A 69 -4.66 -9.74 -1.87
N GLY A 70 -5.66 -10.51 -1.49
CA GLY A 70 -6.01 -10.74 -0.08
C GLY A 70 -6.54 -9.48 0.62
N SER A 71 -7.17 -8.55 -0.11
CA SER A 71 -7.74 -7.31 0.40
C SER A 71 -9.18 -7.44 0.91
N GLY A 72 -9.81 -8.61 0.76
CA GLY A 72 -11.18 -8.88 1.21
C GLY A 72 -11.31 -8.93 2.73
N LEU A 73 -12.41 -8.37 3.27
CA LEU A 73 -12.63 -8.16 4.70
C LEU A 73 -13.33 -9.31 5.41
N ALA A 74 -14.07 -10.17 4.67
CA ALA A 74 -14.91 -11.21 5.25
C ALA A 74 -14.24 -12.60 5.34
N GLY A 75 -12.97 -12.73 4.98
CA GLY A 75 -12.21 -13.98 5.07
C GLY A 75 -12.36 -14.94 3.90
N GLN A 76 -12.85 -14.48 2.73
CA GLN A 76 -13.07 -15.30 1.54
C GLN A 76 -11.80 -15.97 1.02
N THR A 77 -10.65 -15.30 1.17
CA THR A 77 -9.35 -15.73 0.62
C THR A 77 -8.54 -16.61 1.55
N LEU A 78 -9.14 -17.06 2.65
CA LEU A 78 -8.54 -17.95 3.64
C LEU A 78 -9.13 -19.36 3.51
N GLY A 79 -8.27 -20.35 3.61
CA GLY A 79 -8.65 -21.76 3.55
C GLY A 79 -7.60 -22.66 4.18
N GLU A 80 -8.03 -23.84 4.66
CA GLU A 80 -7.17 -24.83 5.29
C GLU A 80 -6.52 -25.80 4.29
N GLY A 81 -6.92 -25.78 3.01
CA GLY A 81 -6.39 -26.62 1.95
C GLY A 81 -5.27 -25.95 1.15
N ILE A 82 -5.34 -26.02 -0.18
CA ILE A 82 -4.40 -25.37 -1.10
C ILE A 82 -4.90 -23.98 -1.45
N ILE A 83 -4.04 -22.97 -1.25
CA ILE A 83 -4.28 -21.61 -1.75
C ILE A 83 -3.71 -21.50 -3.17
N LEU A 84 -4.50 -20.98 -4.13
CA LEU A 84 -4.07 -20.60 -5.47
C LEU A 84 -3.88 -19.09 -5.53
N ASP A 85 -2.63 -18.59 -5.56
CA ASP A 85 -2.33 -17.15 -5.63
C ASP A 85 -2.12 -16.70 -7.07
N PHE A 86 -3.05 -15.90 -7.59
CA PHE A 86 -3.03 -15.37 -8.97
C PHE A 86 -2.23 -14.08 -9.13
N SER A 87 -1.68 -13.50 -8.06
CA SER A 87 -1.16 -12.14 -8.08
C SER A 87 0.19 -11.98 -8.81
N LYS A 88 0.96 -13.06 -9.01
CA LYS A 88 2.33 -13.02 -9.56
C LYS A 88 2.36 -13.20 -11.08
N TYR A 89 1.93 -14.32 -11.59
CA TYR A 89 2.11 -14.70 -13.00
C TYR A 89 0.89 -14.44 -13.88
N MET A 90 -0.31 -14.65 -13.36
CA MET A 90 -1.56 -14.49 -14.11
C MET A 90 -2.12 -13.06 -13.94
N SER A 91 -1.34 -12.03 -14.30
CA SER A 91 -1.61 -10.61 -14.04
C SER A 91 -1.49 -9.73 -15.29
N ARG A 92 -1.79 -10.26 -16.49
CA ARG A 92 -1.67 -9.56 -17.77
C ARG A 92 -3.02 -9.07 -18.28
N VAL A 93 -3.01 -7.89 -18.91
CA VAL A 93 -4.04 -7.46 -19.86
C VAL A 93 -3.73 -8.17 -21.18
N LEU A 94 -4.65 -9.00 -21.65
CA LEU A 94 -4.46 -9.88 -22.81
C LEU A 94 -4.85 -9.19 -24.10
N GLU A 95 -5.99 -8.47 -24.10
CA GLU A 95 -6.54 -7.84 -25.30
C GLU A 95 -7.40 -6.64 -24.91
N LEU A 96 -7.37 -5.58 -25.72
CA LEU A 96 -8.27 -4.43 -25.64
C LEU A 96 -8.94 -4.22 -27.00
N ASN A 97 -10.27 -4.29 -27.05
CA ASN A 97 -11.05 -3.92 -28.21
C ASN A 97 -11.73 -2.56 -27.96
N GLN A 98 -11.13 -1.49 -28.50
CA GLN A 98 -11.64 -0.13 -28.34
C GLN A 98 -12.97 0.11 -29.06
N VAL A 99 -13.19 -0.55 -30.22
CA VAL A 99 -14.38 -0.39 -31.05
C VAL A 99 -15.59 -0.98 -30.32
N GLN A 100 -15.45 -2.19 -29.78
CA GLN A 100 -16.50 -2.88 -29.04
C GLN A 100 -16.49 -2.56 -27.54
N SER A 101 -15.56 -1.73 -27.08
CA SER A 101 -15.45 -1.27 -25.67
C SER A 101 -15.37 -2.41 -24.67
N TRP A 102 -14.43 -3.33 -24.84
CA TRP A 102 -14.15 -4.40 -23.87
C TRP A 102 -12.65 -4.68 -23.74
N VAL A 103 -12.30 -5.28 -22.62
CA VAL A 103 -10.92 -5.72 -22.31
C VAL A 103 -10.95 -7.17 -21.82
N ARG A 104 -9.98 -8.00 -22.27
CA ARG A 104 -9.73 -9.34 -21.74
C ARG A 104 -8.53 -9.31 -20.81
N VAL A 105 -8.69 -9.88 -19.61
CA VAL A 105 -7.71 -9.79 -18.54
C VAL A 105 -7.56 -11.11 -17.79
N GLN A 106 -6.39 -11.32 -17.22
CA GLN A 106 -6.14 -12.38 -16.24
C GLN A 106 -6.55 -11.94 -14.82
N PRO A 107 -6.90 -12.88 -13.90
CA PRO A 107 -7.49 -12.58 -12.62
C PRO A 107 -6.58 -11.78 -11.66
N GLY A 108 -5.26 -11.86 -11.82
CA GLY A 108 -4.28 -11.13 -11.02
C GLY A 108 -4.05 -9.67 -11.41
N VAL A 109 -4.68 -9.18 -12.50
CA VAL A 109 -4.58 -7.77 -12.90
C VAL A 109 -5.18 -6.89 -11.81
N VAL A 110 -4.42 -5.88 -11.35
CA VAL A 110 -4.87 -4.91 -10.35
C VAL A 110 -5.70 -3.80 -11.02
N LEU A 111 -6.84 -3.44 -10.43
CA LEU A 111 -7.76 -2.42 -10.97
C LEU A 111 -7.06 -1.10 -11.28
N GLY A 112 -6.25 -0.58 -10.35
CA GLY A 112 -5.51 0.68 -10.55
C GLY A 112 -4.59 0.63 -11.77
N LYS A 113 -3.90 -0.51 -11.99
CA LYS A 113 -3.05 -0.73 -13.17
C LYS A 113 -3.88 -0.81 -14.46
N LEU A 114 -5.04 -1.50 -14.43
CA LEU A 114 -5.95 -1.56 -15.56
C LEU A 114 -6.46 -0.17 -15.94
N ASN A 115 -6.97 0.60 -14.98
CA ASN A 115 -7.50 1.94 -15.26
C ASN A 115 -6.42 2.93 -15.69
N HIS A 116 -5.18 2.79 -15.21
CA HIS A 116 -4.03 3.53 -15.73
C HIS A 116 -3.74 3.20 -17.20
N TYR A 117 -3.77 1.92 -17.57
CA TYR A 117 -3.62 1.47 -18.96
C TYR A 117 -4.76 1.97 -19.85
N LEU A 118 -6.02 1.84 -19.42
CA LEU A 118 -7.20 2.25 -20.19
C LEU A 118 -7.29 3.78 -20.41
N LYS A 119 -6.72 4.57 -19.47
CA LYS A 119 -6.72 6.04 -19.55
C LYS A 119 -6.11 6.59 -20.84
N GLN A 120 -5.10 5.93 -21.41
CA GLN A 120 -4.46 6.35 -22.68
C GLN A 120 -5.45 6.28 -23.86
N PHE A 121 -6.52 5.51 -23.73
CA PHE A 121 -7.57 5.33 -24.76
C PHE A 121 -8.87 6.06 -24.42
N GLY A 122 -8.86 6.91 -23.36
CA GLY A 122 -10.06 7.58 -22.88
C GLY A 122 -11.10 6.65 -22.26
N LEU A 123 -10.70 5.41 -21.92
CA LEU A 123 -11.56 4.37 -21.35
C LEU A 123 -11.28 4.17 -19.87
N TRP A 124 -12.22 3.52 -19.17
CA TRP A 124 -12.05 3.05 -17.80
C TRP A 124 -13.01 1.90 -17.46
N PHE A 125 -12.68 1.17 -16.40
CA PHE A 125 -13.53 0.17 -15.77
C PHE A 125 -14.12 0.78 -14.50
N PRO A 126 -15.45 1.03 -14.44
CA PRO A 126 -16.05 1.91 -13.43
C PRO A 126 -16.13 1.39 -11.99
N PRO A 127 -16.30 0.10 -11.70
CA PRO A 127 -16.36 -0.37 -10.32
C PRO A 127 -15.11 0.04 -9.54
N ASP A 128 -15.31 0.79 -8.43
CA ASP A 128 -14.27 1.54 -7.74
C ASP A 128 -14.17 1.22 -6.24
N PRO A 129 -13.94 -0.04 -5.84
CA PRO A 129 -13.73 -0.36 -4.43
C PRO A 129 -12.59 0.48 -3.85
N SER A 130 -12.68 0.86 -2.59
CA SER A 130 -11.65 1.66 -1.90
C SER A 130 -10.26 0.99 -1.91
N SER A 131 -10.21 -0.32 -2.10
CA SER A 131 -8.99 -1.11 -2.28
C SER A 131 -8.48 -1.19 -3.73
N GLY A 132 -9.03 -0.41 -4.67
CA GLY A 132 -8.77 -0.50 -6.11
C GLY A 132 -7.29 -0.46 -6.52
N ASP A 133 -6.44 0.22 -5.74
CA ASP A 133 -5.00 0.27 -5.97
C ASP A 133 -4.28 -1.06 -5.72
N VAL A 134 -4.92 -2.01 -5.04
CA VAL A 134 -4.38 -3.35 -4.73
C VAL A 134 -5.30 -4.48 -5.13
N ALA A 135 -6.61 -4.26 -5.21
CA ALA A 135 -7.60 -5.27 -5.55
C ALA A 135 -7.36 -5.83 -6.96
N THR A 136 -7.33 -7.15 -7.08
CA THR A 136 -7.23 -7.85 -8.36
C THR A 136 -8.61 -8.08 -8.98
N LEU A 137 -8.69 -8.11 -10.30
CA LEU A 137 -9.96 -8.29 -11.01
C LEU A 137 -10.63 -9.64 -10.68
N GLY A 138 -9.86 -10.72 -10.51
CA GLY A 138 -10.42 -11.99 -10.04
C GLY A 138 -11.06 -11.89 -8.67
N GLY A 139 -10.45 -11.14 -7.74
CA GLY A 139 -11.05 -10.84 -6.43
C GLY A 139 -12.29 -9.96 -6.52
N MET A 140 -12.29 -8.97 -7.43
CA MET A 140 -13.46 -8.11 -7.67
C MET A 140 -14.63 -8.89 -8.26
N ILE A 141 -14.36 -9.81 -9.19
CA ILE A 141 -15.35 -10.71 -9.78
C ILE A 141 -15.91 -11.64 -8.69
N ALA A 142 -15.01 -12.26 -7.91
CA ALA A 142 -15.41 -13.20 -6.85
C ALA A 142 -16.32 -12.56 -5.78
N ASN A 143 -16.14 -11.28 -5.47
CA ASN A 143 -16.93 -10.56 -4.48
C ASN A 143 -18.08 -9.73 -5.06
N ASN A 144 -18.20 -9.62 -6.40
CA ASN A 144 -19.03 -8.61 -7.05
C ASN A 144 -18.71 -7.19 -6.51
N ALA A 145 -17.42 -6.84 -6.45
CA ALA A 145 -16.95 -5.62 -5.82
C ALA A 145 -17.60 -4.36 -6.41
N ALA A 146 -17.82 -3.38 -5.55
CA ALA A 146 -18.48 -2.13 -5.84
C ALA A 146 -17.74 -0.99 -5.12
N GLY A 147 -18.25 0.25 -5.18
CA GLY A 147 -17.65 1.41 -4.53
C GLY A 147 -18.58 2.62 -4.52
N ALA A 148 -18.01 3.81 -4.36
CA ALA A 148 -18.75 5.06 -4.27
C ALA A 148 -19.58 5.38 -5.53
N HIS A 149 -19.03 5.05 -6.69
CA HIS A 149 -19.66 5.34 -7.99
C HIS A 149 -20.69 4.29 -8.43
N THR A 150 -20.94 3.27 -7.62
CA THR A 150 -21.90 2.19 -7.94
C THR A 150 -23.32 2.70 -8.07
N VAL A 151 -23.68 3.80 -7.40
CA VAL A 151 -25.03 4.41 -7.51
C VAL A 151 -25.39 4.77 -8.95
N LYS A 152 -24.42 5.14 -9.78
CA LYS A 152 -24.59 5.44 -11.21
C LYS A 152 -24.16 4.30 -12.12
N TYR A 153 -23.01 3.70 -11.82
CA TYR A 153 -22.34 2.81 -12.74
C TYR A 153 -22.58 1.32 -12.47
N GLY A 154 -23.13 0.95 -11.32
CA GLY A 154 -23.35 -0.46 -10.96
C GLY A 154 -22.08 -1.15 -10.45
N PRO A 155 -22.21 -2.38 -9.91
CA PRO A 155 -21.13 -3.22 -9.42
C PRO A 155 -20.43 -3.98 -10.57
N THR A 156 -19.39 -4.75 -10.23
CA THR A 156 -18.57 -5.55 -11.18
C THR A 156 -19.41 -6.43 -12.11
N ARG A 157 -20.51 -7.02 -11.62
CA ARG A 157 -21.40 -7.91 -12.40
C ARG A 157 -21.98 -7.26 -13.65
N GLU A 158 -22.27 -5.97 -13.62
CA GLU A 158 -22.85 -5.25 -14.76
C GLU A 158 -21.87 -5.08 -15.93
N TYR A 159 -20.60 -5.34 -15.69
CA TYR A 159 -19.51 -5.23 -16.68
C TYR A 159 -18.99 -6.59 -17.15
N MET A 160 -19.58 -7.69 -16.67
CA MET A 160 -19.17 -9.03 -17.07
C MET A 160 -19.76 -9.37 -18.44
N LEU A 161 -18.91 -9.72 -19.40
CA LEU A 161 -19.28 -10.17 -20.72
C LEU A 161 -19.06 -11.66 -20.91
N ASP A 162 -17.91 -12.17 -20.39
CA ASP A 162 -17.54 -13.57 -20.51
C ASP A 162 -16.48 -13.95 -19.49
N LEU A 163 -16.43 -15.21 -19.08
CA LEU A 163 -15.45 -15.79 -18.15
C LEU A 163 -14.84 -17.06 -18.74
N GLU A 164 -13.56 -17.25 -18.53
CA GLU A 164 -12.95 -18.58 -18.57
C GLU A 164 -12.74 -19.04 -17.13
N CYS A 165 -13.15 -20.27 -16.82
CA CYS A 165 -13.03 -20.82 -15.47
C CYS A 165 -12.79 -22.33 -15.46
N VAL A 166 -12.19 -22.79 -14.34
CA VAL A 166 -11.94 -24.19 -14.02
C VAL A 166 -12.97 -24.67 -13.02
N MET A 167 -13.67 -25.77 -13.34
CA MET A 167 -14.67 -26.42 -12.52
C MET A 167 -14.03 -27.31 -11.43
N ASP A 168 -14.83 -27.84 -10.51
CA ASP A 168 -14.40 -28.68 -9.39
C ASP A 168 -13.65 -29.97 -9.78
N ASP A 169 -13.88 -30.48 -11.00
CA ASP A 169 -13.22 -31.65 -11.56
C ASP A 169 -12.01 -31.32 -12.46
N GLY A 170 -11.66 -30.02 -12.56
CA GLY A 170 -10.61 -29.51 -13.43
C GLY A 170 -11.02 -29.38 -14.91
N SER A 171 -12.26 -29.57 -15.28
CA SER A 171 -12.77 -29.25 -16.62
C SER A 171 -12.95 -27.74 -16.79
N LEU A 172 -12.92 -27.27 -18.04
CA LEU A 172 -13.18 -25.87 -18.36
C LEU A 172 -14.67 -25.64 -18.65
N ASN A 173 -15.12 -24.40 -18.43
CA ASN A 173 -16.45 -23.99 -18.89
C ASN A 173 -16.59 -24.13 -20.42
N GLY A 174 -17.82 -24.28 -20.91
CA GLY A 174 -18.13 -24.56 -22.33
C GLY A 174 -18.06 -26.05 -22.71
N GLY A 175 -17.62 -26.93 -21.81
CA GLY A 175 -17.62 -28.40 -22.01
C GLY A 175 -18.96 -29.08 -21.62
N ALA A 176 -19.00 -30.41 -21.73
CA ALA A 176 -20.21 -31.18 -21.43
C ALA A 176 -20.76 -30.93 -20.01
N ARG A 177 -19.87 -30.99 -18.97
CA ARG A 177 -20.26 -30.74 -17.59
C ARG A 177 -20.82 -29.31 -17.37
N TRP A 178 -20.27 -28.32 -18.03
CA TRP A 178 -20.82 -26.95 -17.98
C TRP A 178 -22.26 -26.90 -18.51
N ASN A 179 -22.52 -27.55 -19.66
CA ASN A 179 -23.84 -27.57 -20.28
C ASN A 179 -24.87 -28.36 -19.43
N GLU A 180 -24.43 -29.42 -18.76
CA GLU A 180 -25.25 -30.17 -17.80
C GLU A 180 -25.66 -29.29 -16.63
N ILE A 181 -24.70 -28.62 -15.99
CA ILE A 181 -24.94 -27.69 -14.88
C ILE A 181 -25.82 -26.52 -15.34
N GLU A 182 -25.60 -25.96 -16.52
CA GLU A 182 -26.44 -24.88 -17.04
C GLU A 182 -27.88 -25.33 -17.19
N SER A 183 -28.12 -26.55 -17.73
CA SER A 183 -29.45 -27.13 -17.87
C SER A 183 -30.12 -27.39 -16.52
N GLU A 184 -29.36 -27.91 -15.56
CA GLU A 184 -29.84 -28.12 -14.19
C GLU A 184 -30.19 -26.78 -13.51
N MET A 185 -29.36 -25.74 -13.67
CA MET A 185 -29.66 -24.43 -13.11
C MET A 185 -30.91 -23.79 -13.72
N ARG A 186 -31.09 -23.89 -15.03
CA ARG A 186 -32.33 -23.40 -15.69
C ARG A 186 -33.58 -24.05 -15.10
N LEU A 187 -33.53 -25.36 -14.88
CA LEU A 187 -34.66 -26.08 -14.25
C LEU A 187 -34.84 -25.71 -12.77
N LEU A 188 -33.76 -25.68 -12.00
CA LEU A 188 -33.78 -25.33 -10.58
C LEU A 188 -34.31 -23.91 -10.35
N LEU A 189 -33.81 -22.93 -11.07
CA LEU A 189 -34.22 -21.54 -10.91
C LEU A 189 -35.64 -21.32 -11.48
N GLY A 190 -36.00 -21.96 -12.59
CA GLY A 190 -37.35 -21.91 -13.17
C GLY A 190 -38.40 -22.42 -12.22
N SER A 191 -38.18 -23.60 -11.61
CA SER A 191 -39.13 -24.20 -10.65
C SER A 191 -39.22 -23.46 -9.31
N ASN A 192 -38.23 -22.59 -8.97
CA ASN A 192 -38.26 -21.81 -7.74
C ASN A 192 -38.47 -20.31 -8.00
N ARG A 193 -38.93 -19.93 -9.18
CA ARG A 193 -39.02 -18.50 -9.58
C ARG A 193 -39.80 -17.64 -8.61
N ALA A 194 -40.97 -18.09 -8.15
CA ALA A 194 -41.79 -17.34 -7.20
C ALA A 194 -41.10 -17.16 -5.86
N LEU A 195 -40.41 -18.17 -5.35
CA LEU A 195 -39.64 -18.11 -4.11
C LEU A 195 -38.45 -17.15 -4.26
N ILE A 196 -37.74 -17.18 -5.40
CA ILE A 196 -36.61 -16.28 -5.70
C ILE A 196 -37.05 -14.81 -5.65
N GLU A 197 -38.17 -14.49 -6.34
CA GLU A 197 -38.65 -13.10 -6.35
C GLU A 197 -39.17 -12.66 -4.96
N GLN A 198 -39.83 -13.53 -4.23
CA GLN A 198 -40.30 -13.25 -2.87
C GLN A 198 -39.16 -13.01 -1.87
N SER A 199 -38.05 -13.77 -2.04
CA SER A 199 -36.91 -13.73 -1.14
C SER A 199 -35.85 -12.69 -1.55
N ARG A 200 -36.09 -11.92 -2.63
CA ARG A 200 -35.18 -10.92 -3.14
C ARG A 200 -35.06 -9.75 -2.16
N PRO A 201 -33.84 -9.43 -1.67
CA PRO A 201 -33.66 -8.24 -0.87
C PRO A 201 -34.02 -6.97 -1.65
N ASN A 202 -34.69 -6.03 -1.00
CA ASN A 202 -35.06 -4.75 -1.61
C ASN A 202 -33.89 -3.75 -1.49
N VAL A 203 -32.85 -3.95 -2.27
CA VAL A 203 -31.61 -3.17 -2.23
C VAL A 203 -31.04 -2.92 -3.62
N LEU A 204 -30.19 -1.88 -3.73
CA LEU A 204 -29.48 -1.57 -4.97
C LEU A 204 -28.14 -2.34 -5.12
N LYS A 205 -27.57 -2.81 -4.01
CA LYS A 205 -26.34 -3.60 -3.96
C LYS A 205 -26.57 -4.88 -3.18
N ASN A 206 -26.20 -6.02 -3.75
CA ASN A 206 -26.21 -7.30 -3.05
C ASN A 206 -25.06 -8.20 -3.50
N SER A 207 -24.19 -8.54 -2.56
CA SER A 207 -23.13 -9.53 -2.72
C SER A 207 -23.26 -10.72 -1.78
N SER A 208 -24.41 -10.84 -1.08
CA SER A 208 -24.73 -11.96 -0.18
C SER A 208 -25.49 -13.07 -0.93
N GLY A 209 -25.26 -14.32 -0.55
CA GLY A 209 -25.81 -15.50 -1.21
C GLY A 209 -25.28 -15.67 -2.64
N TYR A 210 -25.94 -16.56 -3.42
CA TYR A 210 -25.66 -16.70 -4.84
C TYR A 210 -26.58 -15.80 -5.67
N HIS A 211 -26.08 -15.33 -6.80
CA HIS A 211 -26.86 -14.47 -7.69
C HIS A 211 -27.80 -15.28 -8.55
N VAL A 212 -29.06 -15.43 -8.10
CA VAL A 212 -30.14 -16.18 -8.75
C VAL A 212 -31.29 -15.28 -9.20
N PHE A 213 -31.14 -13.97 -9.12
CA PHE A 213 -32.22 -12.98 -9.26
C PHE A 213 -32.34 -12.37 -10.66
N ASP A 214 -31.50 -12.76 -11.61
CA ASP A 214 -31.63 -12.25 -12.99
C ASP A 214 -32.89 -12.77 -13.66
N PRO A 215 -33.63 -11.88 -14.36
CA PRO A 215 -34.81 -12.31 -15.11
C PRO A 215 -34.46 -13.28 -16.24
N GLN A 216 -33.34 -13.08 -16.88
CA GLN A 216 -32.71 -13.99 -17.83
C GLN A 216 -31.49 -14.62 -17.20
N PHE A 217 -31.52 -15.93 -17.06
CA PHE A 217 -30.43 -16.68 -16.46
C PHE A 217 -29.16 -16.57 -17.30
N ASP A 218 -28.07 -16.18 -16.66
CA ASP A 218 -26.73 -16.09 -17.23
C ASP A 218 -25.73 -16.72 -16.26
N MET A 219 -25.06 -17.79 -16.70
CA MET A 219 -24.07 -18.53 -15.91
C MET A 219 -22.88 -17.64 -15.52
N ASN A 220 -22.37 -16.78 -16.42
CA ASN A 220 -21.26 -15.89 -16.13
C ASN A 220 -21.61 -14.89 -15.02
N ARG A 221 -22.83 -14.30 -15.10
CA ARG A 221 -23.31 -13.36 -14.07
C ARG A 221 -23.56 -14.05 -12.73
N MET A 222 -23.96 -15.34 -12.73
CA MET A 222 -24.13 -16.14 -11.50
C MET A 222 -22.81 -16.41 -10.79
N LEU A 223 -21.71 -16.61 -11.54
CA LEU A 223 -20.38 -16.80 -10.97
C LEU A 223 -19.83 -15.53 -10.32
N VAL A 224 -20.26 -14.33 -10.76
CA VAL A 224 -19.84 -13.05 -10.14
C VAL A 224 -20.46 -12.92 -8.75
N GLY A 225 -19.61 -12.83 -7.74
CA GLY A 225 -19.99 -12.78 -6.33
C GLY A 225 -20.07 -14.17 -5.66
N SER A 226 -19.63 -15.24 -6.33
CA SER A 226 -19.61 -16.60 -5.77
C SER A 226 -18.44 -16.88 -4.83
N GLU A 227 -17.50 -15.97 -4.67
CA GLU A 227 -16.32 -16.09 -3.78
C GLU A 227 -15.44 -17.32 -4.09
N GLY A 228 -15.40 -17.74 -5.37
CA GLY A 228 -14.65 -18.93 -5.79
C GLY A 228 -15.21 -20.26 -5.26
N THR A 229 -16.48 -20.29 -4.86
CA THR A 229 -17.14 -21.51 -4.35
C THR A 229 -17.77 -22.34 -5.45
N LEU A 230 -17.96 -21.79 -6.67
CA LEU A 230 -18.58 -22.45 -7.81
C LEU A 230 -17.58 -22.83 -8.90
N ALA A 231 -16.60 -21.96 -9.16
CA ALA A 231 -15.54 -22.17 -10.13
C ALA A 231 -14.35 -21.26 -9.82
N ILE A 232 -13.19 -21.53 -10.43
CA ILE A 232 -11.98 -20.72 -10.33
C ILE A 232 -11.75 -19.98 -11.65
N VAL A 233 -11.84 -18.65 -11.64
CA VAL A 233 -11.70 -17.79 -12.82
C VAL A 233 -10.24 -17.73 -13.25
N THR A 234 -9.96 -17.95 -14.54
CA THR A 234 -8.63 -17.88 -15.16
C THR A 234 -8.50 -16.72 -16.15
N GLU A 235 -9.60 -16.29 -16.78
CA GLU A 235 -9.69 -15.10 -17.60
C GLU A 235 -11.06 -14.45 -17.49
N ALA A 236 -11.14 -13.15 -17.77
CA ALA A 236 -12.40 -12.41 -17.82
C ALA A 236 -12.41 -11.43 -19.00
N LYS A 237 -13.55 -11.36 -19.69
CA LYS A 237 -13.85 -10.33 -20.67
C LYS A 237 -14.79 -9.31 -20.05
N LEU A 238 -14.33 -8.09 -19.91
CA LEU A 238 -14.98 -7.02 -19.17
C LEU A 238 -15.37 -5.88 -20.11
N LYS A 239 -16.60 -5.39 -19.99
CA LYS A 239 -17.02 -4.13 -20.62
C LYS A 239 -16.27 -2.97 -20.00
N VAL A 240 -15.79 -2.03 -20.84
CA VAL A 240 -15.23 -0.76 -20.42
C VAL A 240 -16.05 0.37 -21.06
N ILE A 241 -16.00 1.56 -20.45
CA ILE A 241 -16.76 2.70 -20.95
C ILE A 241 -15.87 3.93 -21.11
N ARG A 242 -16.35 4.94 -21.82
CA ARG A 242 -15.66 6.24 -21.90
C ARG A 242 -15.60 6.90 -20.53
N ARG A 243 -14.46 7.49 -20.23
CA ARG A 243 -14.27 8.25 -19.00
C ARG A 243 -14.97 9.60 -19.14
N PRO A 244 -15.83 10.02 -18.19
CA PRO A 244 -16.46 11.32 -18.21
C PRO A 244 -15.41 12.43 -18.18
N ALA A 245 -15.63 13.47 -19.01
CA ALA A 245 -14.70 14.58 -19.16
C ALA A 245 -14.81 15.60 -18.03
N GLU A 246 -16.04 15.83 -17.55
CA GLU A 246 -16.35 16.88 -16.58
C GLU A 246 -16.94 16.30 -15.30
N LYS A 247 -16.60 16.93 -14.17
CA LYS A 247 -17.08 16.55 -12.84
C LYS A 247 -17.30 17.77 -11.95
N ALA A 248 -18.31 17.67 -11.08
CA ALA A 248 -18.53 18.61 -10.00
C ALA A 248 -18.91 17.83 -8.71
N LEU A 249 -18.42 18.29 -7.57
CA LEU A 249 -18.69 17.71 -6.27
C LEU A 249 -19.32 18.76 -5.35
N MET A 250 -20.46 18.41 -4.79
CA MET A 250 -21.15 19.20 -3.77
C MET A 250 -20.86 18.60 -2.40
N ARG A 251 -20.44 19.41 -1.44
CA ARG A 251 -20.36 19.09 -0.02
C ARG A 251 -21.48 19.80 0.70
N ILE A 252 -22.40 19.03 1.26
CA ILE A 252 -23.68 19.47 1.80
C ILE A 252 -23.70 19.17 3.29
N TYR A 253 -24.07 20.13 4.13
CA TYR A 253 -24.05 20.02 5.58
C TYR A 253 -25.46 19.94 6.16
N PHE A 254 -25.63 19.04 7.15
CA PHE A 254 -26.90 18.82 7.85
C PHE A 254 -26.72 18.82 9.37
N ASP A 255 -27.71 19.37 10.08
CA ASP A 255 -27.80 19.36 11.54
C ASP A 255 -28.57 18.16 12.11
N ASP A 256 -29.18 17.34 11.25
CA ASP A 256 -29.80 16.08 11.62
C ASP A 256 -29.72 15.04 10.48
N LEU A 257 -29.96 13.77 10.83
CA LEU A 257 -30.00 12.64 9.89
C LEU A 257 -31.27 12.61 9.04
N GLU A 258 -32.40 13.09 9.57
CA GLU A 258 -33.68 13.10 8.85
C GLU A 258 -33.66 14.01 7.61
N PRO A 259 -33.24 15.30 7.69
CA PRO A 259 -33.04 16.11 6.51
C PRO A 259 -32.05 15.55 5.51
N MET A 260 -30.96 14.96 6.03
CA MET A 260 -29.95 14.30 5.19
C MET A 260 -30.55 13.10 4.43
N GLY A 261 -31.36 12.27 5.09
CA GLY A 261 -32.08 11.16 4.46
C GLY A 261 -33.04 11.61 3.36
N ARG A 262 -33.81 12.67 3.61
CA ARG A 262 -34.69 13.30 2.57
C ARG A 262 -33.90 13.82 1.39
N ALA A 263 -32.73 14.43 1.64
CA ALA A 263 -31.83 14.89 0.58
C ALA A 263 -31.30 13.72 -0.26
N VAL A 264 -30.92 12.58 0.34
CA VAL A 264 -30.50 11.38 -0.40
C VAL A 264 -31.60 10.93 -1.36
N VAL A 265 -32.85 10.82 -0.88
CA VAL A 265 -34.00 10.40 -1.70
C VAL A 265 -34.26 11.41 -2.84
N ALA A 266 -34.20 12.71 -2.55
CA ALA A 266 -34.46 13.78 -3.53
C ALA A 266 -33.38 13.88 -4.61
N LEU A 267 -32.09 13.62 -4.27
CA LEU A 267 -30.96 13.73 -5.21
C LEU A 267 -30.82 12.51 -6.13
N ARG A 268 -31.26 11.32 -5.72
CA ARG A 268 -31.11 10.08 -6.50
C ARG A 268 -31.70 10.15 -7.93
N PRO A 269 -32.89 10.72 -8.17
CA PRO A 269 -33.44 10.84 -9.53
C PRO A 269 -32.57 11.64 -10.50
N LEU A 270 -31.67 12.50 -9.99
CA LEU A 270 -30.71 13.26 -10.81
C LEU A 270 -29.52 12.39 -11.26
N ASN A 271 -29.50 11.10 -10.91
CA ASN A 271 -28.47 10.13 -11.27
C ASN A 271 -27.03 10.59 -10.93
N PRO A 272 -26.75 10.95 -9.67
CA PRO A 272 -25.42 11.39 -9.24
C PRO A 272 -24.40 10.29 -9.45
N ALA A 273 -23.16 10.66 -9.81
CA ALA A 273 -22.05 9.75 -9.96
C ALA A 273 -21.65 9.10 -8.63
N ALA A 274 -21.72 9.85 -7.54
CA ALA A 274 -21.55 9.36 -6.17
C ALA A 274 -22.46 10.15 -5.21
N LEU A 275 -22.91 9.49 -4.14
CA LEU A 275 -23.70 10.11 -3.07
C LEU A 275 -23.31 9.46 -1.73
N GLU A 276 -22.41 10.13 -0.98
CA GLU A 276 -21.68 9.58 0.17
C GLU A 276 -22.06 10.31 1.46
N VAL A 277 -22.22 9.55 2.55
CA VAL A 277 -22.47 10.13 3.88
C VAL A 277 -21.26 9.99 4.80
N ILE A 278 -21.05 11.01 5.63
CA ILE A 278 -20.10 11.01 6.75
C ILE A 278 -20.86 11.50 7.97
N ASP A 279 -20.99 10.67 9.01
CA ASP A 279 -21.73 11.07 10.23
C ASP A 279 -20.86 11.87 11.21
N LYS A 280 -21.50 12.42 12.23
CA LYS A 280 -20.85 13.27 13.23
C LYS A 280 -19.69 12.56 13.95
N THR A 281 -19.81 11.28 14.26
CA THR A 281 -18.79 10.52 14.98
C THR A 281 -17.49 10.51 14.18
N MET A 282 -17.60 10.30 12.86
CA MET A 282 -16.47 10.36 11.96
C MET A 282 -15.95 11.79 11.78
N ILE A 283 -16.82 12.77 11.67
CA ILE A 283 -16.45 14.19 11.57
C ILE A 283 -15.60 14.61 12.77
N ASP A 284 -16.01 14.22 13.98
CA ASP A 284 -15.31 14.57 15.23
C ASP A 284 -13.91 13.93 15.31
N LEU A 285 -13.72 12.76 14.76
CA LEU A 285 -12.41 12.10 14.67
C LEU A 285 -11.49 12.76 13.64
N VAL A 286 -12.05 13.23 12.52
CA VAL A 286 -11.27 13.73 11.37
C VAL A 286 -10.93 15.21 11.49
N LYS A 287 -11.80 16.03 12.14
CA LYS A 287 -11.65 17.50 12.20
C LYS A 287 -10.28 17.97 12.69
N ASN A 288 -9.63 17.22 13.57
CA ASN A 288 -8.31 17.57 14.12
C ASN A 288 -7.14 17.03 13.26
N SER A 289 -7.42 16.15 12.30
CA SER A 289 -6.40 15.42 11.53
C SER A 289 -6.25 15.94 10.09
N VAL A 290 -7.22 16.68 9.58
CA VAL A 290 -7.25 17.20 8.21
C VAL A 290 -7.25 18.72 8.25
N MET A 291 -6.16 19.37 7.80
CA MET A 291 -6.02 20.84 7.83
C MET A 291 -7.20 21.58 7.17
N GLU A 292 -7.77 21.03 6.10
CA GLU A 292 -8.92 21.61 5.38
C GLU A 292 -10.22 21.60 6.22
N TRP A 293 -10.25 20.80 7.32
CA TRP A 293 -11.40 20.72 8.24
C TRP A 293 -11.20 21.53 9.53
N GLN A 294 -10.02 22.06 9.76
CA GLN A 294 -9.77 23.02 10.83
C GLN A 294 -10.42 24.39 10.54
N GLN A 295 -10.84 24.63 9.30
CA GLN A 295 -11.65 25.76 8.92
C GLN A 295 -13.12 25.51 9.28
N LYS A 296 -13.70 26.39 10.05
CA LYS A 296 -15.05 26.54 10.57
C LYS A 296 -16.13 25.59 9.99
N LEU A 297 -16.22 24.39 10.55
CA LEU A 297 -17.41 23.55 10.38
C LEU A 297 -18.56 24.15 11.22
N PRO A 298 -19.82 24.07 10.76
CA PRO A 298 -20.98 24.50 11.52
C PRO A 298 -21.02 23.81 12.90
N ALA A 299 -21.30 24.55 13.96
CA ALA A 299 -21.29 24.05 15.34
C ALA A 299 -22.32 22.93 15.58
N ASN A 300 -23.48 23.02 14.92
CA ASN A 300 -24.59 22.06 15.01
C ASN A 300 -24.51 20.91 13.98
N LEU A 301 -23.40 20.78 13.25
CA LEU A 301 -23.22 19.75 12.21
C LEU A 301 -23.39 18.33 12.76
N ARG A 302 -24.24 17.52 12.10
CA ARG A 302 -24.49 16.10 12.40
C ARG A 302 -24.12 15.16 11.28
N ALA A 303 -24.22 15.61 10.02
CA ALA A 303 -23.87 14.80 8.87
C ALA A 303 -23.35 15.67 7.72
N ILE A 304 -22.45 15.10 6.92
CA ILE A 304 -22.01 15.64 5.63
C ILE A 304 -22.44 14.69 4.55
N LEU A 305 -23.03 15.22 3.47
CA LEU A 305 -23.30 14.47 2.26
C LEU A 305 -22.40 14.99 1.13
N LEU A 306 -21.71 14.09 0.44
CA LEU A 306 -20.92 14.37 -0.76
C LEU A 306 -21.71 13.88 -1.97
N CYS A 307 -22.07 14.78 -2.89
CA CYS A 307 -22.80 14.47 -4.11
C CYS A 307 -21.96 14.85 -5.33
N GLU A 308 -21.52 13.86 -6.10
CA GLU A 308 -20.76 14.07 -7.34
C GLU A 308 -21.67 13.91 -8.55
N PHE A 309 -21.57 14.85 -9.49
CA PHE A 309 -22.12 14.73 -10.84
C PHE A 309 -20.98 14.68 -11.84
N ASP A 310 -21.13 13.87 -12.88
CA ASP A 310 -20.18 13.77 -13.97
C ASP A 310 -20.89 13.66 -15.34
N GLY A 311 -20.17 14.02 -16.41
CA GLY A 311 -20.72 14.04 -17.77
C GLY A 311 -19.67 14.41 -18.81
N GLU A 312 -20.12 14.50 -20.05
CA GLU A 312 -19.27 14.84 -21.21
C GLU A 312 -19.11 16.37 -21.36
N LYS A 313 -20.06 17.18 -20.89
CA LYS A 313 -20.08 18.63 -21.09
C LYS A 313 -20.25 19.35 -19.75
N LYS A 314 -19.51 20.45 -19.58
CA LYS A 314 -19.53 21.29 -18.38
C LYS A 314 -20.91 21.85 -18.09
N ASP A 315 -21.63 22.32 -19.12
CA ASP A 315 -22.96 22.93 -18.95
C ASP A 315 -24.00 21.91 -18.45
N GLN A 316 -23.90 20.65 -18.90
CA GLN A 316 -24.77 19.57 -18.41
C GLN A 316 -24.53 19.28 -16.92
N VAL A 317 -23.27 19.20 -16.52
CA VAL A 317 -22.90 18.99 -15.11
C VAL A 317 -23.33 20.20 -14.27
N GLY A 318 -23.13 21.42 -14.76
CA GLY A 318 -23.56 22.63 -14.10
C GLY A 318 -25.08 22.72 -13.89
N ALA A 319 -25.88 22.34 -14.89
CA ALA A 319 -27.34 22.29 -14.78
C ALA A 319 -27.81 21.27 -13.72
N LEU A 320 -27.17 20.09 -13.62
CA LEU A 320 -27.46 19.10 -12.58
C LEU A 320 -27.14 19.62 -11.18
N VAL A 321 -26.02 20.34 -11.02
CA VAL A 321 -25.62 20.96 -9.75
C VAL A 321 -26.66 22.00 -9.31
N GLU A 322 -27.12 22.88 -10.20
CA GLU A 322 -28.12 23.89 -9.85
C GLU A 322 -29.50 23.25 -9.56
N GLN A 323 -29.90 22.22 -10.31
CA GLN A 323 -31.11 21.47 -10.02
C GLN A 323 -31.03 20.79 -8.64
N ALA A 324 -29.89 20.14 -8.32
CA ALA A 324 -29.65 19.55 -7.00
C ALA A 324 -29.72 20.60 -5.89
N ARG A 325 -29.12 21.80 -6.09
CA ARG A 325 -29.13 22.87 -5.13
C ARG A 325 -30.56 23.32 -4.82
N GLY A 326 -31.42 23.37 -5.84
CA GLY A 326 -32.85 23.73 -5.68
C GLY A 326 -33.64 22.74 -4.80
N LEU A 327 -33.19 21.49 -4.69
CA LEU A 327 -33.81 20.43 -3.86
C LEU A 327 -33.32 20.44 -2.39
N LEU A 328 -32.19 21.09 -2.09
CA LEU A 328 -31.49 21.01 -0.80
C LEU A 328 -31.89 22.15 0.17
N LYS A 329 -33.20 22.39 0.33
CA LYS A 329 -33.72 23.51 1.14
C LYS A 329 -33.44 23.40 2.65
N GLU A 330 -33.19 22.17 3.13
CA GLU A 330 -32.92 21.87 4.55
C GLU A 330 -31.43 21.77 4.86
N ALA A 331 -30.56 22.00 3.88
CA ALA A 331 -29.11 22.01 4.11
C ALA A 331 -28.68 23.29 4.85
N ILE A 332 -27.76 23.14 5.82
CA ILE A 332 -27.19 24.29 6.55
C ILE A 332 -26.31 25.11 5.61
N ASP A 333 -25.51 24.46 4.80
CA ASP A 333 -24.57 25.06 3.86
C ASP A 333 -24.19 24.09 2.75
N ILE A 334 -23.76 24.61 1.59
CA ILE A 334 -23.37 23.84 0.42
C ILE A 334 -22.10 24.45 -0.18
N THR A 335 -21.05 23.64 -0.27
CA THR A 335 -19.81 24.00 -0.99
C THR A 335 -19.74 23.21 -2.29
N ILE A 336 -19.40 23.86 -3.41
CA ILE A 336 -19.27 23.22 -4.73
C ILE A 336 -17.80 23.32 -5.17
N ALA A 337 -17.23 22.22 -5.66
CA ALA A 337 -15.87 22.14 -6.17
C ALA A 337 -15.84 21.51 -7.56
N THR A 338 -14.94 22.00 -8.41
CA THR A 338 -14.65 21.49 -9.76
C THR A 338 -13.12 21.42 -9.97
N GLY A 339 -12.66 20.68 -10.99
CA GLY A 339 -11.25 20.62 -11.33
C GLY A 339 -10.38 20.11 -10.17
N SER A 340 -9.29 20.81 -9.86
CA SER A 340 -8.32 20.41 -8.82
C SER A 340 -8.85 20.46 -7.38
N GLU A 341 -9.85 21.28 -7.11
CA GLU A 341 -10.47 21.40 -5.79
C GLU A 341 -11.31 20.18 -5.42
N LEU A 342 -11.84 19.47 -6.43
CA LEU A 342 -12.64 18.26 -6.25
C LEU A 342 -11.85 17.18 -5.51
N GLU A 343 -10.57 16.99 -5.83
CA GLU A 343 -9.72 16.00 -5.14
C GLU A 343 -9.54 16.32 -3.66
N SER A 344 -9.47 17.60 -3.29
CA SER A 344 -9.33 18.03 -1.90
C SER A 344 -10.55 17.63 -1.07
N LEU A 345 -11.75 17.78 -1.60
CA LEU A 345 -12.98 17.36 -0.94
C LEU A 345 -13.07 15.82 -0.80
N TRP A 346 -12.65 15.07 -1.83
CA TRP A 346 -12.60 13.60 -1.76
C TRP A 346 -11.56 13.08 -0.76
N LYS A 347 -10.44 13.80 -0.55
CA LYS A 347 -9.41 13.40 0.44
C LYS A 347 -9.99 13.19 1.82
N VAL A 348 -10.96 13.97 2.21
CA VAL A 348 -11.67 13.86 3.48
C VAL A 348 -12.36 12.49 3.61
N ARG A 349 -13.12 12.09 2.59
CA ARG A 349 -13.81 10.80 2.57
C ARG A 349 -12.80 9.63 2.55
N LYS A 350 -11.72 9.78 1.79
CA LYS A 350 -10.62 8.79 1.71
C LYS A 350 -9.82 8.69 3.00
N ALA A 351 -9.71 9.76 3.79
CA ALA A 351 -9.02 9.77 5.07
C ALA A 351 -9.78 9.03 6.18
N ALA A 352 -11.07 8.79 6.03
CA ALA A 352 -11.92 8.15 7.04
C ALA A 352 -11.36 6.79 7.52
N SER A 353 -11.13 5.84 6.61
CA SER A 353 -10.59 4.53 6.98
C SER A 353 -9.17 4.60 7.59
N PRO A 354 -8.20 5.34 7.00
CA PRO A 354 -6.87 5.52 7.61
C PRO A 354 -6.90 6.10 9.02
N ILE A 355 -7.77 7.04 9.30
CA ILE A 355 -7.86 7.67 10.64
C ILE A 355 -8.34 6.66 11.68
N LEU A 356 -9.35 5.86 11.34
CA LEU A 356 -9.85 4.81 12.23
C LEU A 356 -8.77 3.77 12.59
N GLU A 357 -7.85 3.51 11.67
CA GLU A 357 -6.75 2.58 11.90
C GLU A 357 -5.59 3.17 12.74
N ARG A 358 -5.55 4.51 12.89
CA ARG A 358 -4.54 5.23 13.68
C ARG A 358 -5.01 5.64 15.07
N LEU A 359 -6.19 5.23 15.50
CA LEU A 359 -6.71 5.55 16.82
C LEU A 359 -5.73 5.19 17.92
N GLN A 360 -5.54 6.13 18.87
CA GLN A 360 -4.74 5.92 20.06
C GLN A 360 -5.58 5.26 21.17
N GLY A 361 -4.91 4.61 22.10
CA GLY A 361 -5.57 3.92 23.21
C GLY A 361 -5.86 2.43 22.93
N PRO A 362 -6.72 1.76 23.72
CA PRO A 362 -6.99 0.34 23.62
C PRO A 362 -8.00 -0.01 22.52
N LEU A 363 -8.88 0.94 22.15
CA LEU A 363 -9.95 0.69 21.19
C LEU A 363 -9.41 0.60 19.76
N ARG A 364 -9.95 -0.34 18.98
CA ARG A 364 -9.64 -0.55 17.56
C ARG A 364 -10.91 -0.68 16.75
N SER A 365 -10.83 -0.29 15.49
CA SER A 365 -11.89 -0.54 14.52
C SER A 365 -12.11 -2.04 14.35
N THR A 366 -13.31 -2.52 14.68
CA THR A 366 -13.72 -3.93 14.56
C THR A 366 -14.82 -4.03 13.52
N ARG A 367 -14.50 -4.69 12.40
CA ARG A 367 -15.34 -4.72 11.19
C ARG A 367 -16.10 -6.04 11.11
N ILE A 368 -17.16 -6.17 11.90
CA ILE A 368 -18.00 -7.38 11.92
C ILE A 368 -19.38 -7.17 11.31
N ILE A 369 -19.83 -5.90 11.24
CA ILE A 369 -21.16 -5.52 10.75
C ILE A 369 -21.09 -4.42 9.67
N GLU A 370 -19.94 -4.29 9.00
CA GLU A 370 -19.52 -3.09 8.24
C GLU A 370 -20.11 -2.98 6.83
N ASP A 371 -20.92 -3.95 6.34
CA ASP A 371 -21.23 -4.07 4.91
C ASP A 371 -22.73 -4.24 4.59
N ALA A 372 -23.60 -4.03 5.57
CA ALA A 372 -25.03 -4.19 5.34
C ALA A 372 -25.61 -3.06 4.47
N CYS A 373 -26.54 -3.41 3.60
CA CYS A 373 -27.21 -2.53 2.68
C CYS A 373 -28.74 -2.63 2.84
N VAL A 374 -29.41 -1.48 2.86
CA VAL A 374 -30.87 -1.37 2.90
C VAL A 374 -31.36 -0.54 1.70
N HIS A 375 -32.65 -0.49 1.45
CA HIS A 375 -33.15 0.49 0.48
C HIS A 375 -32.85 1.91 0.97
N PRO A 376 -32.45 2.87 0.10
CA PRO A 376 -32.10 4.23 0.53
C PRO A 376 -33.17 4.94 1.35
N ASP A 377 -34.45 4.64 1.11
CA ASP A 377 -35.58 5.18 1.90
C ASP A 377 -35.55 4.72 3.36
N ASN A 378 -34.92 3.57 3.64
CA ASN A 378 -34.76 2.99 4.98
C ASN A 378 -33.42 3.38 5.62
N LEU A 379 -32.57 4.21 4.98
CA LEU A 379 -31.23 4.52 5.46
C LEU A 379 -31.23 5.13 6.86
N VAL A 380 -32.13 6.09 7.11
CA VAL A 380 -32.24 6.75 8.42
C VAL A 380 -32.69 5.75 9.50
N ALA A 381 -33.73 4.96 9.21
CA ALA A 381 -34.21 3.94 10.14
C ALA A 381 -33.11 2.91 10.47
N TYR A 382 -32.30 2.53 9.47
CA TYR A 382 -31.16 1.62 9.67
C TYR A 382 -30.10 2.26 10.60
N ILE A 383 -29.66 3.51 10.34
CA ILE A 383 -28.67 4.20 11.19
C ILE A 383 -29.19 4.37 12.62
N GLN A 384 -30.46 4.73 12.81
CA GLN A 384 -31.07 4.86 14.13
C GLN A 384 -31.16 3.50 14.84
N GLY A 385 -31.49 2.41 14.12
CA GLY A 385 -31.51 1.05 14.63
C GLY A 385 -30.12 0.61 15.10
N LEU A 386 -29.08 0.90 14.32
CA LEU A 386 -27.69 0.66 14.71
C LEU A 386 -27.32 1.39 16.01
N LYS A 387 -27.65 2.67 16.13
CA LYS A 387 -27.38 3.45 17.36
C LYS A 387 -28.05 2.86 18.60
N LYS A 388 -29.26 2.29 18.47
CA LYS A 388 -29.94 1.57 19.56
C LYS A 388 -29.16 0.30 19.95
N ILE A 389 -28.69 -0.47 18.95
CA ILE A 389 -27.86 -1.66 19.19
C ILE A 389 -26.55 -1.27 19.89
N PHE A 390 -25.86 -0.22 19.42
CA PHE A 390 -24.61 0.24 20.06
C PHE A 390 -24.85 0.61 21.52
N SER A 391 -25.92 1.36 21.83
CA SER A 391 -26.29 1.71 23.21
C SER A 391 -26.58 0.46 24.05
N LYS A 392 -27.26 -0.55 23.51
CA LYS A 392 -27.57 -1.82 24.20
C LYS A 392 -26.30 -2.55 24.67
N TYR A 393 -25.23 -2.52 23.84
CA TYR A 393 -23.98 -3.22 24.13
C TYR A 393 -22.91 -2.30 24.75
N GLY A 394 -23.18 -1.02 24.91
CA GLY A 394 -22.20 -0.04 25.45
C GLY A 394 -20.99 0.15 24.55
N VAL A 395 -21.15 0.01 23.23
CA VAL A 395 -20.10 0.21 22.23
C VAL A 395 -20.35 1.46 21.40
N GLU A 396 -19.28 2.04 20.86
CA GLU A 396 -19.37 3.14 19.91
C GLU A 396 -19.23 2.62 18.49
N GLY A 397 -20.06 3.13 17.56
CA GLY A 397 -20.01 2.79 16.15
C GLY A 397 -19.90 4.02 15.27
N ILE A 398 -19.02 3.95 14.29
CA ILE A 398 -18.76 5.00 13.32
C ILE A 398 -19.42 4.64 12.00
N VAL A 399 -20.23 5.54 11.43
CA VAL A 399 -21.01 5.31 10.22
C VAL A 399 -20.58 6.27 9.12
N PHE A 400 -20.24 5.72 7.95
CA PHE A 400 -19.96 6.47 6.73
C PHE A 400 -20.18 5.56 5.52
N GLY A 401 -20.36 6.11 4.32
CA GLY A 401 -20.44 5.25 3.10
C GLY A 401 -21.41 5.75 2.06
N HIS A 402 -21.94 4.85 1.28
CA HIS A 402 -22.63 5.04 0.01
C HIS A 402 -24.14 5.27 0.21
N ALA A 403 -24.49 6.45 0.72
CA ALA A 403 -25.89 6.81 1.04
C ALA A 403 -26.84 6.63 -0.16
N GLY A 404 -26.39 6.98 -1.37
CA GLY A 404 -27.17 6.88 -2.61
C GLY A 404 -27.63 5.46 -2.94
N SER A 405 -26.91 4.44 -2.46
CA SER A 405 -27.31 3.03 -2.58
C SER A 405 -27.84 2.41 -1.29
N GLY A 406 -27.98 3.18 -0.21
CA GLY A 406 -28.43 2.69 1.08
C GLY A 406 -27.42 1.78 1.78
N HIS A 407 -26.17 1.85 1.37
CA HIS A 407 -25.05 1.03 1.84
C HIS A 407 -24.11 1.87 2.68
N VAL A 408 -23.99 1.58 3.96
CA VAL A 408 -23.07 2.30 4.85
C VAL A 408 -22.12 1.35 5.55
N HIS A 409 -20.88 1.80 5.72
CA HIS A 409 -19.86 1.09 6.47
C HIS A 409 -19.95 1.45 7.95
N VAL A 410 -19.94 0.42 8.77
CA VAL A 410 -20.08 0.54 10.22
C VAL A 410 -18.85 -0.05 10.90
N ASN A 411 -18.09 0.78 11.60
CA ASN A 411 -16.91 0.34 12.33
C ASN A 411 -17.15 0.48 13.83
N LEU A 412 -17.21 -0.65 14.52
CA LEU A 412 -17.31 -0.66 15.99
C LEU A 412 -15.94 -0.35 16.62
N LEU A 413 -15.90 0.49 17.61
CA LEU A 413 -14.74 0.73 18.43
C LEU A 413 -14.76 -0.22 19.62
N MET A 414 -13.90 -1.23 19.58
CA MET A 414 -13.85 -2.29 20.58
C MET A 414 -12.41 -2.56 20.99
N GLU A 415 -12.22 -3.06 22.22
CA GLU A 415 -10.93 -3.58 22.67
C GLU A 415 -10.73 -5.00 22.10
N PRO A 416 -9.77 -5.23 21.18
CA PRO A 416 -9.68 -6.49 20.43
C PRO A 416 -9.50 -7.73 21.30
N GLN A 417 -8.73 -7.60 22.39
CA GLN A 417 -8.44 -8.68 23.33
C GLN A 417 -9.30 -8.59 24.59
N GLY A 418 -10.28 -7.68 24.64
CA GLY A 418 -11.20 -7.55 25.76
C GLY A 418 -12.17 -8.72 25.84
N LYS A 419 -12.18 -9.48 26.96
CA LYS A 419 -13.08 -10.62 27.18
C LYS A 419 -14.55 -10.24 26.98
N ALA A 420 -14.97 -9.09 27.55
CA ALA A 420 -16.33 -8.58 27.41
C ALA A 420 -16.68 -8.27 25.95
N HIS A 421 -15.77 -7.61 25.22
CA HIS A 421 -15.99 -7.30 23.81
C HIS A 421 -16.02 -8.54 22.92
N ASN A 422 -15.13 -9.52 23.16
CA ASN A 422 -15.16 -10.78 22.40
C ASN A 422 -16.50 -11.53 22.59
N ALA A 423 -17.06 -11.53 23.79
CA ALA A 423 -18.34 -12.16 24.07
C ALA A 423 -19.52 -11.47 23.38
N GLN A 424 -19.40 -10.20 23.01
CA GLN A 424 -20.43 -9.42 22.35
C GLN A 424 -20.45 -9.56 20.81
N LEU A 425 -19.38 -10.10 20.18
CA LEU A 425 -19.26 -10.14 18.72
C LEU A 425 -20.45 -10.85 18.04
N LEU A 426 -20.77 -12.08 18.45
CA LEU A 426 -21.89 -12.83 17.88
C LEU A 426 -23.27 -12.20 18.19
N PRO A 427 -23.58 -11.80 19.44
CA PRO A 427 -24.83 -11.11 19.75
C PRO A 427 -25.04 -9.81 18.97
N ILE A 428 -24.02 -9.00 18.75
CA ILE A 428 -24.14 -7.78 17.94
C ILE A 428 -24.45 -8.14 16.48
N CYS A 429 -23.76 -9.14 15.91
CA CYS A 429 -24.03 -9.60 14.54
C CYS A 429 -25.48 -10.10 14.41
N GLU A 430 -25.98 -10.82 15.41
CA GLU A 430 -27.36 -11.35 15.43
C GLU A 430 -28.41 -10.23 15.47
N ASP A 431 -28.21 -9.21 16.33
CA ASP A 431 -29.13 -8.08 16.42
C ASP A 431 -29.14 -7.25 15.12
N VAL A 432 -27.95 -7.03 14.53
CA VAL A 432 -27.83 -6.31 13.25
C VAL A 432 -28.44 -7.10 12.10
N ALA A 433 -28.24 -8.44 12.06
CA ALA A 433 -28.87 -9.29 11.06
C ALA A 433 -30.40 -9.25 11.18
N THR A 434 -30.94 -9.19 12.40
CA THR A 434 -32.37 -9.03 12.67
C THR A 434 -32.90 -7.68 12.17
N LEU A 435 -32.20 -6.61 12.48
CA LEU A 435 -32.55 -5.27 12.00
C LEU A 435 -32.58 -5.19 10.46
N VAL A 436 -31.53 -5.71 9.82
CA VAL A 436 -31.39 -5.69 8.36
C VAL A 436 -32.45 -6.54 7.67
N ALA A 437 -32.76 -7.75 8.19
CA ALA A 437 -33.83 -8.60 7.70
C ALA A 437 -35.20 -7.91 7.81
N GLY A 438 -35.48 -7.24 8.94
CA GLY A 438 -36.68 -6.45 9.15
C GLY A 438 -36.88 -5.31 8.17
N LEU A 439 -35.78 -4.74 7.66
CA LEU A 439 -35.78 -3.69 6.63
C LEU A 439 -35.69 -4.25 5.18
N LYS A 440 -35.85 -5.57 5.00
CA LYS A 440 -35.66 -6.27 3.72
C LYS A 440 -34.31 -5.95 3.04
N GLY A 441 -33.28 -5.78 3.85
CA GLY A 441 -31.92 -5.48 3.43
C GLY A 441 -31.09 -6.74 3.15
N THR A 442 -29.78 -6.54 2.97
CA THR A 442 -28.76 -7.58 2.84
C THR A 442 -27.59 -7.32 3.77
N LEU A 443 -26.90 -8.37 4.25
CA LEU A 443 -25.74 -8.22 5.13
C LEU A 443 -24.45 -7.89 4.37
N SER A 444 -24.45 -8.02 3.05
CA SER A 444 -23.30 -7.68 2.23
C SER A 444 -23.72 -6.93 0.98
N GLY A 445 -23.35 -5.64 0.93
CA GLY A 445 -23.49 -4.81 -0.26
C GLY A 445 -22.39 -5.08 -1.29
N GLU A 446 -21.13 -5.24 -0.83
CA GLU A 446 -19.96 -5.32 -1.73
C GLU A 446 -18.82 -6.24 -1.24
N HIS A 447 -18.69 -6.52 0.07
CA HIS A 447 -17.53 -7.26 0.61
C HIS A 447 -17.71 -8.79 0.57
N GLY A 448 -18.91 -9.30 0.32
CA GLY A 448 -19.23 -10.73 0.31
C GLY A 448 -19.53 -11.30 1.71
N ASP A 449 -19.95 -12.55 1.76
CA ASP A 449 -20.31 -13.24 3.01
C ASP A 449 -19.08 -13.79 3.75
N GLY A 450 -18.18 -14.45 3.02
CA GLY A 450 -16.97 -15.04 3.55
C GLY A 450 -17.20 -15.97 4.75
N ILE A 451 -16.27 -15.94 5.70
CA ILE A 451 -16.39 -16.59 7.01
C ILE A 451 -17.31 -15.76 7.91
N LEU A 452 -17.28 -14.44 7.76
CA LEU A 452 -17.87 -13.50 8.67
C LEU A 452 -19.41 -13.56 8.70
N ARG A 453 -20.07 -13.64 7.53
CA ARG A 453 -21.53 -13.45 7.39
C ARG A 453 -22.29 -14.71 6.97
N ALA A 454 -21.58 -15.75 6.53
CA ALA A 454 -22.21 -16.95 5.97
C ALA A 454 -23.23 -17.62 6.92
N ALA A 455 -23.06 -17.51 8.25
CA ALA A 455 -24.01 -18.04 9.23
C ALA A 455 -25.37 -17.35 9.17
N TRP A 456 -25.41 -16.05 8.83
CA TRP A 456 -26.64 -15.25 8.81
C TRP A 456 -27.31 -15.15 7.44
N VAL A 457 -26.76 -15.78 6.39
CA VAL A 457 -27.38 -15.83 5.05
C VAL A 457 -28.80 -16.39 5.14
N ARG A 458 -29.00 -17.42 5.98
CA ARG A 458 -30.33 -18.00 6.21
C ARG A 458 -31.35 -17.03 6.83
N LYS A 459 -30.90 -16.09 7.65
CA LYS A 459 -31.76 -15.08 8.26
C LYS A 459 -32.26 -14.05 7.23
N ILE A 460 -31.47 -13.78 6.20
CA ILE A 460 -31.83 -12.84 5.12
C ILE A 460 -32.70 -13.52 4.06
N PHE A 461 -32.30 -14.72 3.64
CA PHE A 461 -32.90 -15.39 2.47
C PHE A 461 -33.92 -16.50 2.81
N GLY A 462 -34.04 -16.91 4.09
CA GLY A 462 -35.01 -17.84 4.56
C GLY A 462 -35.05 -19.15 3.77
N GLU A 463 -36.22 -19.46 3.19
CA GLU A 463 -36.51 -20.68 2.40
C GLU A 463 -35.74 -20.73 1.05
N LEU A 464 -35.08 -19.65 0.64
CA LEU A 464 -34.25 -19.66 -0.56
C LEU A 464 -32.90 -20.35 -0.33
N VAL A 465 -32.42 -20.48 0.91
CA VAL A 465 -31.12 -21.10 1.22
C VAL A 465 -30.98 -22.52 0.70
N PRO A 466 -32.02 -23.42 0.77
CA PRO A 466 -31.96 -24.73 0.13
C PRO A 466 -31.66 -24.66 -1.39
N VAL A 467 -32.10 -23.60 -2.08
CA VAL A 467 -31.76 -23.40 -3.49
C VAL A 467 -30.27 -23.08 -3.63
N PHE A 468 -29.72 -22.23 -2.77
CA PHE A 468 -28.28 -21.94 -2.74
C PHE A 468 -27.45 -23.21 -2.46
N GLU A 469 -27.90 -24.06 -1.54
CA GLU A 469 -27.25 -25.35 -1.23
C GLU A 469 -27.22 -26.26 -2.45
N LYS A 470 -28.32 -26.32 -3.22
CA LYS A 470 -28.40 -27.08 -4.48
C LYS A 470 -27.48 -26.48 -5.55
N VAL A 471 -27.46 -25.15 -5.71
CA VAL A 471 -26.53 -24.48 -6.63
C VAL A 471 -25.09 -24.91 -6.29
N LYS A 472 -24.68 -24.78 -5.03
CA LYS A 472 -23.34 -25.22 -4.61
C LYS A 472 -23.06 -26.68 -4.94
N LYS A 473 -24.01 -27.56 -4.63
CA LYS A 473 -23.85 -29.01 -4.84
C LYS A 473 -23.76 -29.39 -6.32
N SER A 474 -24.45 -28.69 -7.23
CA SER A 474 -24.39 -28.93 -8.67
C SER A 474 -23.01 -28.56 -9.24
N PHE A 475 -22.45 -27.42 -8.80
CA PHE A 475 -21.12 -26.97 -9.24
C PHE A 475 -19.96 -27.69 -8.57
N ASP A 476 -20.13 -28.07 -7.29
CA ASP A 476 -19.04 -28.62 -6.47
C ASP A 476 -19.61 -29.71 -5.51
N PRO A 477 -19.97 -30.88 -6.04
CA PRO A 477 -20.57 -31.97 -5.24
C PRO A 477 -19.64 -32.51 -4.14
N LYS A 478 -18.31 -32.38 -4.30
CA LYS A 478 -17.30 -32.78 -3.29
C LYS A 478 -17.00 -31.69 -2.27
N ASN A 479 -17.54 -30.48 -2.48
CA ASN A 479 -17.33 -29.32 -1.63
C ASN A 479 -15.83 -28.99 -1.41
N ILE A 480 -15.03 -29.01 -2.47
CA ILE A 480 -13.60 -28.68 -2.44
C ILE A 480 -13.32 -27.20 -2.77
N LEU A 481 -14.21 -26.54 -3.55
CA LEU A 481 -14.01 -25.16 -3.97
C LEU A 481 -14.42 -24.20 -2.84
N ASN A 482 -13.44 -23.61 -2.17
CA ASN A 482 -13.58 -22.63 -1.10
C ASN A 482 -14.69 -22.94 -0.08
N PRO A 483 -14.67 -24.11 0.56
CA PRO A 483 -15.79 -24.57 1.40
C PRO A 483 -16.05 -23.64 2.58
N GLY A 484 -17.34 -23.62 3.01
CA GLY A 484 -17.76 -22.84 4.17
C GLY A 484 -17.81 -21.33 3.94
N LYS A 485 -17.87 -20.88 2.72
CA LYS A 485 -18.23 -19.51 2.35
C LYS A 485 -19.64 -19.52 1.76
N LYS A 486 -20.30 -18.37 1.68
CA LYS A 486 -21.65 -18.17 1.18
C LYS A 486 -22.76 -18.86 2.01
N VAL A 487 -22.68 -20.14 2.26
CA VAL A 487 -23.69 -20.87 3.03
C VAL A 487 -23.01 -21.66 4.13
N ARG A 488 -23.49 -21.49 5.37
CA ARG A 488 -23.07 -22.23 6.55
C ARG A 488 -24.25 -22.53 7.48
N PRO A 489 -24.13 -23.51 8.38
CA PRO A 489 -25.09 -23.69 9.49
C PRO A 489 -25.22 -22.41 10.34
N ALA A 490 -26.40 -22.16 10.87
CA ALA A 490 -26.70 -20.95 11.65
C ALA A 490 -25.96 -20.89 12.99
N ASP A 491 -25.53 -22.03 13.53
CA ASP A 491 -24.74 -22.17 14.77
C ASP A 491 -23.24 -22.03 14.55
N PHE A 492 -22.79 -21.64 13.33
CA PHE A 492 -21.39 -21.45 13.03
C PHE A 492 -20.80 -20.29 13.81
N ASP A 493 -19.79 -20.58 14.60
CA ASP A 493 -19.04 -19.61 15.40
C ASP A 493 -17.75 -19.19 14.71
N PHE A 494 -17.74 -18.00 14.11
CA PHE A 494 -16.58 -17.44 13.43
C PHE A 494 -15.46 -17.04 14.40
N THR A 495 -15.75 -16.86 15.70
CA THR A 495 -14.77 -16.39 16.67
C THR A 495 -13.61 -17.38 16.85
N LYS A 496 -13.83 -18.66 16.54
CA LYS A 496 -12.80 -19.72 16.52
C LYS A 496 -11.68 -19.46 15.52
N TYR A 497 -11.91 -18.61 14.53
CA TYR A 497 -10.95 -18.28 13.48
C TYR A 497 -10.33 -16.89 13.64
N LEU A 498 -10.61 -16.18 14.74
CA LEU A 498 -10.01 -14.89 15.02
C LEU A 498 -8.49 -14.99 15.10
N ARG A 499 -7.80 -13.97 14.59
CA ARG A 499 -6.35 -13.82 14.79
C ARG A 499 -6.01 -13.75 16.27
N ALA A 500 -4.79 -14.15 16.63
CA ALA A 500 -4.25 -14.02 17.96
C ALA A 500 -4.44 -12.59 18.54
N SER A 501 -4.13 -11.57 17.76
CA SER A 501 -4.29 -10.16 18.15
C SER A 501 -5.76 -9.71 18.39
N ARG A 502 -6.73 -10.59 18.14
CA ARG A 502 -8.18 -10.36 18.34
C ARG A 502 -8.81 -11.32 19.34
N ARG A 503 -8.00 -12.11 20.04
CA ARG A 503 -8.46 -13.13 21.01
C ARG A 503 -8.03 -12.77 22.41
N HIS A 504 -8.94 -12.83 23.36
CA HIS A 504 -8.68 -12.57 24.76
C HIS A 504 -7.93 -13.71 25.50
N ASP A 505 -7.96 -14.91 24.93
CA ASP A 505 -7.38 -16.15 25.49
C ASP A 505 -6.04 -16.53 24.84
N HIS A 506 -5.44 -15.63 24.05
CA HIS A 506 -4.18 -15.88 23.39
C HIS A 506 -2.99 -15.26 24.14
N GLU A 507 -1.97 -16.07 24.37
CA GLU A 507 -0.69 -15.63 24.90
C GLU A 507 0.40 -15.76 23.83
N TYR A 508 1.20 -14.72 23.68
CA TYR A 508 2.37 -14.75 22.80
C TYR A 508 3.54 -15.49 23.47
N ARG A 509 4.44 -16.01 22.67
CA ARG A 509 5.66 -16.64 23.17
C ARG A 509 6.50 -15.64 23.96
N PRO A 510 6.73 -15.84 25.26
CA PRO A 510 7.47 -14.88 26.09
C PRO A 510 8.95 -14.81 25.73
N ASP A 511 9.49 -15.88 25.13
CA ASP A 511 10.88 -16.02 24.65
C ASP A 511 11.10 -15.49 23.21
N SER A 512 10.06 -14.96 22.58
CA SER A 512 10.19 -14.39 21.23
C SER A 512 11.08 -13.14 21.25
N PRO A 513 12.06 -13.02 20.34
CA PRO A 513 12.91 -11.83 20.23
C PRO A 513 12.14 -10.57 19.81
N PHE A 514 10.87 -10.73 19.38
CA PHE A 514 10.02 -9.64 18.88
C PHE A 514 8.97 -9.17 19.89
N THR A 515 9.06 -9.59 21.13
CA THR A 515 8.08 -9.22 22.19
C THR A 515 7.97 -7.70 22.38
N SER A 516 9.08 -6.96 22.29
CA SER A 516 9.07 -5.49 22.32
C SER A 516 8.29 -4.82 21.18
N TRP A 517 8.09 -5.53 20.07
CA TRP A 517 7.37 -5.05 18.87
C TRP A 517 5.93 -5.55 18.78
N THR A 518 5.42 -6.26 19.79
CA THR A 518 4.06 -6.84 19.79
C THR A 518 3.00 -5.82 19.40
N LYS A 519 2.98 -4.68 20.07
CA LYS A 519 1.99 -3.62 19.77
C LYS A 519 2.04 -3.11 18.33
N GLU A 520 3.24 -3.02 17.77
CA GLU A 520 3.43 -2.54 16.39
C GLU A 520 3.03 -3.62 15.38
N ILE A 521 3.38 -4.89 15.63
CA ILE A 521 2.99 -6.05 14.82
C ILE A 521 1.46 -6.18 14.76
N GLU A 522 0.78 -6.07 15.90
CA GLU A 522 -0.68 -6.15 16.00
C GLU A 522 -1.43 -5.05 15.24
N ARG A 523 -0.82 -3.89 15.05
CA ARG A 523 -1.40 -2.79 14.27
C ARG A 523 -1.52 -3.11 12.78
N CYS A 524 -0.79 -4.12 12.28
CA CYS A 524 -0.89 -4.53 10.90
C CYS A 524 -2.12 -5.42 10.67
N HIS A 525 -3.17 -4.88 10.09
CA HIS A 525 -4.39 -5.64 9.75
C HIS A 525 -4.35 -6.30 8.36
N GLY A 526 -3.22 -6.24 7.63
CA GLY A 526 -3.01 -6.99 6.40
C GLY A 526 -3.71 -6.45 5.14
N CYS A 527 -4.12 -5.18 5.09
CA CYS A 527 -4.87 -4.58 3.98
C CYS A 527 -4.15 -4.64 2.61
N GLY A 528 -2.81 -4.72 2.60
CA GLY A 528 -2.02 -4.84 1.39
C GLY A 528 -1.73 -3.53 0.65
N PHE A 529 -2.19 -2.36 1.09
CA PHE A 529 -1.89 -1.07 0.43
C PHE A 529 -0.39 -0.81 0.27
N CYS A 530 0.42 -1.28 1.22
CA CYS A 530 1.88 -1.19 1.16
C CYS A 530 2.50 -1.88 -0.07
N ARG A 531 1.80 -2.82 -0.73
CA ARG A 531 2.27 -3.51 -1.96
C ARG A 531 2.51 -2.51 -3.09
N THR A 532 1.62 -1.53 -3.25
CA THR A 532 1.71 -0.50 -4.32
C THR A 532 2.95 0.37 -4.19
N TYR A 533 3.41 0.59 -2.97
CA TYR A 533 4.53 1.50 -2.68
C TYR A 533 5.86 0.79 -2.46
N CYS A 534 5.87 -0.55 -2.37
CA CYS A 534 7.10 -1.31 -2.16
C CYS A 534 7.84 -1.52 -3.48
N PRO A 535 9.03 -0.89 -3.67
CA PRO A 535 9.76 -1.01 -4.93
C PRO A 535 10.26 -2.44 -5.19
N VAL A 536 10.58 -3.19 -4.13
CA VAL A 536 11.01 -4.59 -4.26
C VAL A 536 9.85 -5.47 -4.72
N TYR A 537 8.66 -5.32 -4.12
CA TYR A 537 7.48 -6.09 -4.53
C TYR A 537 7.05 -5.82 -5.97
N GLN A 538 7.24 -4.60 -6.46
CA GLN A 538 6.89 -4.26 -7.84
C GLN A 538 7.71 -5.05 -8.87
N GLU A 539 8.95 -5.39 -8.56
CA GLU A 539 9.85 -6.17 -9.42
C GLU A 539 9.84 -7.67 -9.08
N GLN A 540 9.57 -8.01 -7.83
CA GLN A 540 9.49 -9.38 -7.32
C GLN A 540 8.14 -9.56 -6.60
N PRO A 541 7.05 -9.86 -7.32
CA PRO A 541 5.69 -9.88 -6.78
C PRO A 541 5.38 -11.14 -5.97
N ASP A 542 6.23 -11.48 -4.99
CA ASP A 542 6.03 -12.55 -4.02
C ASP A 542 5.42 -12.00 -2.72
N GLU A 543 4.60 -12.78 -2.02
CA GLU A 543 4.02 -12.34 -0.74
C GLU A 543 5.10 -12.05 0.30
N ALA A 544 6.21 -12.81 0.32
CA ALA A 544 7.38 -12.56 1.17
C ALA A 544 8.03 -11.18 0.90
N ALA A 545 7.99 -10.70 -0.35
CA ALA A 545 8.53 -9.39 -0.71
C ALA A 545 7.61 -8.24 -0.27
N THR A 546 6.32 -8.51 0.03
CA THR A 546 5.39 -7.47 0.48
C THR A 546 5.76 -6.96 1.87
N PRO A 547 5.55 -5.68 2.19
CA PRO A 547 5.73 -5.23 3.57
C PRO A 547 4.81 -5.95 4.55
N ARG A 548 3.53 -6.18 4.20
CA ARG A 548 2.62 -6.93 5.09
C ARG A 548 3.09 -8.38 5.30
N GLY A 549 3.67 -9.04 4.30
CA GLY A 549 4.22 -10.39 4.44
C GLY A 549 5.32 -10.42 5.51
N LYS A 550 6.19 -9.41 5.54
CA LYS A 550 7.20 -9.27 6.59
C LYS A 550 6.57 -9.10 7.98
N ALA A 551 5.52 -8.28 8.10
CA ALA A 551 4.78 -8.14 9.36
C ALA A 551 4.12 -9.46 9.79
N VAL A 552 3.54 -10.23 8.84
CA VAL A 552 2.94 -11.54 9.10
C VAL A 552 3.98 -12.59 9.48
N ALA A 553 5.18 -12.56 8.86
CA ALA A 553 6.29 -13.43 9.26
C ALA A 553 6.68 -13.18 10.73
N LEU A 554 6.84 -11.92 11.13
CA LEU A 554 7.17 -11.57 12.52
C LEU A 554 6.03 -11.88 13.49
N GLN A 555 4.78 -11.71 13.07
CA GLN A 555 3.63 -12.15 13.84
C GLN A 555 3.68 -13.67 14.06
N GLY A 556 3.97 -14.44 13.02
CA GLY A 556 4.11 -15.89 13.13
C GLY A 556 5.24 -16.33 14.06
N ALA A 557 6.38 -15.62 14.07
CA ALA A 557 7.46 -15.82 15.01
C ALA A 557 7.05 -15.52 16.46
N LEU A 558 6.27 -14.45 16.66
CA LEU A 558 5.73 -14.07 17.96
C LEU A 558 4.71 -15.09 18.48
N GLU A 559 3.91 -15.67 17.59
CA GLU A 559 2.88 -16.68 17.88
C GLU A 559 3.43 -18.13 17.92
N GLY A 560 4.68 -18.36 17.54
CA GLY A 560 5.27 -19.71 17.47
C GLY A 560 4.71 -20.60 16.37
N ARG A 561 4.28 -20.03 15.25
CA ARG A 561 3.66 -20.77 14.12
C ARG A 561 4.64 -21.54 13.25
N TYR A 562 5.90 -21.23 13.37
CA TYR A 562 7.01 -21.93 12.70
C TYR A 562 8.24 -21.94 13.62
N GLU A 563 9.13 -22.86 13.38
CA GLU A 563 10.43 -22.86 14.02
C GLU A 563 11.24 -21.65 13.55
N LEU A 564 11.66 -20.82 14.52
CA LEU A 564 12.37 -19.58 14.19
C LEU A 564 13.79 -19.85 13.75
N ASP A 565 13.97 -20.05 12.45
CA ASP A 565 15.29 -20.07 11.81
C ASP A 565 15.72 -18.63 11.45
N PRO A 566 16.80 -18.11 12.07
CA PRO A 566 17.31 -16.78 11.77
C PRO A 566 17.62 -16.59 10.28
N LYS A 567 18.14 -17.62 9.60
CA LYS A 567 18.47 -17.55 8.17
C LYS A 567 17.22 -17.43 7.31
N ALA A 568 16.22 -18.28 7.51
CA ALA A 568 14.97 -18.24 6.74
C ALA A 568 14.22 -16.91 6.94
N LEU A 569 14.17 -16.40 8.17
CA LEU A 569 13.61 -15.09 8.45
C LEU A 569 14.41 -13.97 7.78
N ARG A 570 15.76 -14.08 7.79
CA ARG A 570 16.65 -13.13 7.13
C ARG A 570 16.36 -13.01 5.63
N GLU A 571 16.10 -14.10 4.93
CA GLU A 571 15.76 -14.11 3.51
C GLU A 571 14.50 -13.28 3.20
N VAL A 572 13.51 -13.31 4.10
CA VAL A 572 12.28 -12.49 3.99
C VAL A 572 12.55 -11.01 4.29
N VAL A 573 13.29 -10.71 5.36
CA VAL A 573 13.49 -9.31 5.78
C VAL A 573 14.57 -8.59 4.99
N ASP A 574 15.49 -9.28 4.31
CA ASP A 574 16.47 -8.66 3.40
C ASP A 574 15.83 -8.12 2.13
N LEU A 575 14.62 -8.57 1.78
CA LEU A 575 13.78 -7.92 0.77
C LEU A 575 13.25 -6.55 1.24
N CYS A 576 13.54 -6.10 2.45
CA CYS A 576 13.29 -4.73 2.91
C CYS A 576 14.54 -3.87 2.76
N ILE A 577 14.45 -2.87 1.88
CA ILE A 577 15.51 -1.89 1.60
C ILE A 577 15.46 -0.65 2.49
N ASN A 578 14.68 -0.66 3.56
CA ASN A 578 14.51 0.43 4.54
C ASN A 578 14.17 1.81 3.91
N CYS A 579 13.42 1.84 2.81
CA CYS A 579 13.03 3.09 2.14
C CYS A 579 11.91 3.86 2.87
N LYS A 580 11.28 3.29 3.90
CA LYS A 580 10.18 3.83 4.71
C LYS A 580 8.90 4.22 3.92
N LEU A 581 8.82 3.99 2.61
CA LEU A 581 7.64 4.36 1.79
C LEU A 581 6.35 3.67 2.28
N CYS A 582 6.44 2.40 2.68
CA CYS A 582 5.31 1.68 3.24
C CYS A 582 4.84 2.24 4.60
N LEU A 583 5.72 2.83 5.40
CA LEU A 583 5.37 3.51 6.66
C LEU A 583 4.60 4.81 6.38
N VAL A 584 5.13 5.65 5.47
CA VAL A 584 4.50 6.94 5.10
C VAL A 584 3.09 6.74 4.58
N GLN A 585 2.90 5.72 3.76
CA GLN A 585 1.63 5.42 3.08
C GLN A 585 0.72 4.45 3.86
N CYS A 586 1.19 3.93 4.99
CA CYS A 586 0.41 2.98 5.78
C CYS A 586 -0.81 3.66 6.43
N PRO A 587 -2.03 3.18 6.17
CA PRO A 587 -3.21 3.72 6.85
C PRO A 587 -3.10 3.63 8.38
N SER A 588 -2.53 2.55 8.90
CA SER A 588 -2.33 2.33 10.34
C SER A 588 -1.01 2.90 10.89
N GLY A 589 -0.15 3.45 10.04
CA GLY A 589 1.15 4.00 10.44
C GLY A 589 2.12 2.94 11.01
N VAL A 590 2.07 1.71 10.49
CA VAL A 590 2.90 0.59 11.00
C VAL A 590 4.34 0.71 10.50
N ASP A 591 5.30 0.70 11.41
CA ASP A 591 6.73 0.74 11.07
C ASP A 591 7.29 -0.64 10.71
N ILE A 592 6.83 -1.17 9.58
CA ILE A 592 7.33 -2.45 9.05
C ILE A 592 8.84 -2.41 8.78
N PRO A 593 9.43 -1.34 8.21
CA PRO A 593 10.88 -1.25 8.10
C PRO A 593 11.62 -1.39 9.44
N GLY A 594 11.13 -0.73 10.51
CA GLY A 594 11.69 -0.88 11.86
C GLY A 594 11.65 -2.32 12.36
N MET A 595 10.53 -3.01 12.20
CA MET A 595 10.41 -4.44 12.50
C MET A 595 11.43 -5.29 11.70
N CYS A 596 11.65 -4.99 10.42
CA CYS A 596 12.65 -5.68 9.60
C CYS A 596 14.08 -5.43 10.10
N LEU A 597 14.38 -4.22 10.57
CA LEU A 597 15.69 -3.90 11.16
C LEU A 597 15.92 -4.69 12.45
N GLU A 598 14.90 -4.85 13.28
CA GLU A 598 14.97 -5.70 14.48
C GLU A 598 15.23 -7.16 14.14
N ALA A 599 14.54 -7.69 13.15
CA ALA A 599 14.75 -9.07 12.69
C ALA A 599 16.17 -9.27 12.11
N LYS A 600 16.71 -8.28 11.41
CA LYS A 600 18.10 -8.30 10.95
C LYS A 600 19.09 -8.27 12.12
N ALA A 601 18.82 -7.47 13.15
CA ALA A 601 19.64 -7.42 14.35
C ALA A 601 19.61 -8.76 15.11
N PHE A 602 18.45 -9.38 15.22
CA PHE A 602 18.33 -10.74 15.78
C PHE A 602 19.19 -11.76 15.02
N ASP A 603 19.12 -11.76 13.68
CA ASP A 603 19.94 -12.64 12.86
C ASP A 603 21.45 -12.41 13.09
N VAL A 604 21.89 -11.17 13.07
CA VAL A 604 23.30 -10.81 13.30
C VAL A 604 23.75 -11.19 14.70
N SER A 605 22.90 -11.09 15.73
CA SER A 605 23.22 -11.53 17.09
C SER A 605 23.47 -13.03 17.19
N LYS A 606 22.89 -13.83 16.29
CA LYS A 606 23.04 -15.30 16.24
C LYS A 606 24.15 -15.77 15.33
N ARG A 607 24.34 -15.14 14.17
CA ARG A 607 25.21 -15.61 13.10
C ARG A 607 26.42 -14.70 12.83
N GLY A 608 26.42 -13.48 13.38
CA GLY A 608 27.43 -12.47 13.09
C GLY A 608 27.26 -11.82 11.72
N LEU A 609 28.15 -10.91 11.38
CA LEU A 609 28.21 -10.23 10.09
C LEU A 609 29.16 -10.93 9.13
N SER A 610 28.89 -10.84 7.84
CA SER A 610 29.87 -11.19 6.81
C SER A 610 31.01 -10.16 6.80
N LYS A 611 32.24 -10.60 6.41
CA LYS A 611 33.39 -9.67 6.27
C LYS A 611 33.11 -8.49 5.32
N ARG A 612 32.27 -8.69 4.32
CA ARG A 612 31.81 -7.62 3.43
C ARG A 612 30.88 -6.64 4.15
N ASP A 613 29.92 -7.18 4.90
CA ASP A 613 28.97 -6.34 5.62
C ASP A 613 29.65 -5.55 6.74
N GLU A 614 30.69 -6.10 7.38
CA GLU A 614 31.57 -5.35 8.31
C GLU A 614 32.22 -4.14 7.65
N MET A 615 32.61 -4.23 6.37
CA MET A 615 33.16 -3.09 5.62
C MET A 615 32.12 -1.97 5.44
N PHE A 616 30.87 -2.35 5.15
CA PHE A 616 29.79 -1.35 5.02
C PHE A 616 29.40 -0.75 6.37
N VAL A 617 29.42 -1.55 7.44
CA VAL A 617 29.12 -1.08 8.81
C VAL A 617 30.13 0.00 9.23
N LYS A 618 31.41 -0.22 8.95
CA LYS A 618 32.52 0.71 9.25
C LYS A 618 32.81 1.68 8.10
N VAL A 619 31.71 2.14 7.43
CA VAL A 619 31.84 2.97 6.22
C VAL A 619 32.63 4.26 6.45
N ARG A 620 32.48 4.94 7.61
CA ARG A 620 33.19 6.20 7.89
C ARG A 620 34.69 5.98 8.04
N GLU A 621 35.07 5.02 8.89
CA GLU A 621 36.48 4.72 9.14
C GLU A 621 37.18 4.20 7.87
N ASN A 622 36.52 3.37 7.10
CA ASN A 622 37.03 2.84 5.85
C ASN A 622 37.14 3.93 4.79
N SER A 623 36.15 4.84 4.71
CA SER A 623 36.18 5.97 3.77
C SER A 623 37.24 7.00 4.12
N GLU A 624 37.44 7.29 5.42
CA GLU A 624 38.50 8.17 5.87
C GLU A 624 39.90 7.66 5.50
N ARG A 625 40.12 6.36 5.70
CA ARG A 625 41.37 5.69 5.28
C ARG A 625 41.53 5.73 3.76
N ALA A 626 40.47 5.46 3.02
CA ALA A 626 40.50 5.44 1.57
C ALA A 626 40.71 6.84 0.96
N GLN A 627 40.12 7.89 1.56
CA GLN A 627 40.26 9.27 1.11
C GLN A 627 41.71 9.78 1.26
N ARG A 628 42.41 9.40 2.30
CA ARG A 628 43.83 9.77 2.50
C ARG A 628 44.73 9.32 1.33
N TRP A 629 44.32 8.27 0.62
CA TRP A 629 45.02 7.70 -0.53
C TRP A 629 44.10 7.62 -1.76
N ALA A 630 43.27 8.63 -1.93
CA ALA A 630 42.15 8.62 -2.89
C ALA A 630 42.52 8.11 -4.29
N PRO A 631 43.58 8.52 -4.99
CA PRO A 631 43.91 7.99 -6.32
C PRO A 631 44.19 6.49 -6.31
N PHE A 632 44.99 6.03 -5.33
CA PHE A 632 45.29 4.60 -5.18
C PHE A 632 44.09 3.77 -4.74
N SER A 633 43.33 4.29 -3.79
CA SER A 633 42.12 3.65 -3.30
C SER A 633 41.08 3.47 -4.41
N ASN A 634 40.86 4.50 -5.21
CA ASN A 634 39.92 4.46 -6.34
C ASN A 634 40.38 3.44 -7.41
N TRP A 635 41.69 3.35 -7.67
CA TRP A 635 42.25 2.35 -8.57
C TRP A 635 42.10 0.93 -8.01
N LEU A 636 42.24 0.71 -6.69
CA LEU A 636 42.19 -0.60 -6.05
C LEU A 636 40.73 -1.10 -5.82
N MET A 637 39.77 -0.20 -5.62
CA MET A 637 38.38 -0.54 -5.25
C MET A 637 37.68 -1.53 -6.20
N PRO A 638 37.85 -1.48 -7.53
CA PRO A 638 37.25 -2.48 -8.43
C PRO A 638 37.75 -3.90 -8.15
N LEU A 639 39.03 -4.09 -7.83
CA LEU A 639 39.62 -5.38 -7.51
C LEU A 639 39.10 -5.91 -6.15
N VAL A 640 39.07 -5.04 -5.14
CA VAL A 640 38.50 -5.36 -3.82
C VAL A 640 37.01 -5.72 -3.97
N GLY A 641 36.31 -4.96 -4.80
CA GLY A 641 34.91 -5.19 -5.13
C GLY A 641 34.67 -6.58 -5.76
N ALA A 642 35.47 -6.96 -6.75
CA ALA A 642 35.39 -8.26 -7.39
C ALA A 642 35.59 -9.41 -6.38
N ILE A 643 36.58 -9.30 -5.50
CA ILE A 643 36.89 -10.32 -4.47
C ILE A 643 35.77 -10.38 -3.40
N LYS A 644 35.19 -9.26 -3.03
CA LYS A 644 34.18 -9.14 -1.96
C LYS A 644 32.74 -9.23 -2.45
N GLY A 645 32.50 -9.39 -3.76
CA GLY A 645 31.15 -9.39 -4.33
C GLY A 645 30.47 -8.03 -4.24
N ILE A 646 31.23 -6.94 -4.42
CA ILE A 646 30.74 -5.55 -4.50
C ILE A 646 30.81 -5.12 -5.96
N LYS A 647 29.69 -4.84 -6.58
CA LYS A 647 29.59 -4.50 -8.02
C LYS A 647 29.92 -3.01 -8.29
N ARG A 648 29.78 -2.15 -7.30
CA ARG A 648 30.06 -0.73 -7.42
C ARG A 648 30.44 -0.10 -6.07
N SER A 649 31.22 0.97 -6.12
CA SER A 649 31.55 1.81 -4.97
C SER A 649 31.63 3.26 -5.41
N PRO A 650 31.34 4.25 -4.53
CA PRO A 650 31.61 5.63 -4.84
C PRO A 650 33.12 5.91 -4.88
N GLU A 651 33.51 6.93 -5.64
CA GLU A 651 34.90 7.43 -5.61
C GLU A 651 35.16 8.25 -4.35
N PHE A 652 36.41 8.21 -3.88
CA PHE A 652 36.89 9.00 -2.76
C PHE A 652 37.56 10.27 -3.30
N VAL A 653 37.21 11.43 -2.71
CA VAL A 653 37.72 12.75 -3.14
C VAL A 653 38.31 13.45 -1.93
N PRO A 654 39.51 14.07 -2.06
CA PRO A 654 40.08 14.88 -0.98
C PRO A 654 39.12 16.00 -0.53
N ASP A 655 39.05 16.22 0.79
CA ASP A 655 38.20 17.26 1.35
C ASP A 655 38.95 18.60 1.44
N GLU A 656 38.55 19.55 0.62
CA GLU A 656 39.08 20.91 0.60
C GLU A 656 38.07 21.95 1.13
N SER A 657 36.94 21.47 1.69
CA SER A 657 35.86 22.31 2.17
C SER A 657 36.27 23.18 3.35
N LYS A 658 35.75 24.41 3.43
CA LYS A 658 36.08 25.40 4.46
C LYS A 658 34.86 26.17 4.92
N THR A 659 34.80 26.45 6.22
CA THR A 659 33.88 27.41 6.80
C THR A 659 34.62 28.75 6.94
N THR A 660 33.99 29.84 6.51
CA THR A 660 34.63 31.15 6.46
C THR A 660 33.96 32.21 7.32
N LYS A 661 32.64 32.05 7.56
CA LYS A 661 31.86 33.07 8.23
C LYS A 661 31.83 32.89 9.75
N LYS A 662 31.95 34.00 10.46
CA LYS A 662 31.65 34.13 11.89
C LYS A 662 30.34 34.91 12.06
N SER A 663 29.46 34.47 12.90
CA SER A 663 28.14 35.08 13.11
C SER A 663 27.57 34.68 14.48
N ASP A 664 26.72 35.56 15.01
CA ASP A 664 25.91 35.22 16.20
C ASP A 664 24.84 34.19 15.91
N LYS A 665 24.35 34.13 14.63
CA LYS A 665 23.47 33.08 14.14
C LYS A 665 24.31 31.86 13.79
N LYS A 666 24.18 30.77 14.58
CA LYS A 666 24.93 29.52 14.38
C LYS A 666 24.04 28.36 14.05
N VAL A 667 24.60 27.42 13.29
CA VAL A 667 23.91 26.14 12.94
C VAL A 667 24.93 25.00 12.95
N ILE A 668 24.56 23.85 13.49
CA ILE A 668 25.34 22.63 13.36
C ILE A 668 25.04 22.01 12.00
N TYR A 669 26.08 21.72 11.22
CA TYR A 669 25.95 20.97 9.98
C TYR A 669 26.42 19.53 10.15
N PHE A 670 25.52 18.59 10.05
CA PHE A 670 25.81 17.16 10.01
C PHE A 670 25.84 16.70 8.55
N ALA A 671 27.04 16.79 7.93
CA ALA A 671 27.21 16.57 6.48
C ALA A 671 26.95 15.09 6.08
N GLY A 672 27.44 14.13 6.87
CA GLY A 672 27.36 12.71 6.59
C GLY A 672 28.50 12.19 5.70
N CYS A 673 28.63 10.85 5.65
CA CYS A 673 29.81 10.21 5.05
C CYS A 673 29.96 10.49 3.54
N PHE A 674 28.86 10.58 2.78
CA PHE A 674 28.95 10.83 1.33
C PHE A 674 29.48 12.24 1.04
N ALA A 675 28.97 13.24 1.73
CA ALA A 675 29.42 14.62 1.62
C ALA A 675 30.88 14.78 2.09
N ASP A 676 31.29 14.08 3.18
CA ASP A 676 32.65 14.18 3.70
C ASP A 676 33.71 13.53 2.79
N PHE A 677 33.37 12.38 2.14
CA PHE A 677 34.38 11.52 1.51
C PHE A 677 34.25 11.37 0.00
N ASN A 678 33.04 11.60 -0.55
CA ASN A 678 32.76 11.36 -1.96
C ASN A 678 32.35 12.60 -2.75
N ASP A 679 31.79 13.62 -2.06
CA ASP A 679 31.37 14.87 -2.71
C ASP A 679 31.59 16.10 -1.79
N PRO A 680 32.83 16.34 -1.31
CA PRO A 680 33.10 17.43 -0.38
C PRO A 680 32.89 18.82 -0.99
N MET A 681 33.05 19.00 -2.29
CA MET A 681 32.88 20.30 -2.95
C MET A 681 31.45 20.51 -3.49
N GLY A 682 30.82 19.45 -4.03
CA GLY A 682 29.48 19.56 -4.65
C GLY A 682 28.33 19.50 -3.63
N GLU A 683 28.48 18.78 -2.51
CA GLU A 683 27.45 18.69 -1.47
C GLU A 683 27.86 19.48 -0.21
N LYS A 684 29.02 19.16 0.38
CA LYS A 684 29.43 19.73 1.67
C LYS A 684 29.72 21.22 1.57
N GLN A 685 30.64 21.65 0.68
CA GLN A 685 30.97 23.05 0.52
C GLN A 685 29.79 23.87 0.01
N ALA A 686 29.01 23.33 -0.96
CA ALA A 686 27.82 24.02 -1.45
C ALA A 686 26.80 24.27 -0.32
N THR A 687 26.61 23.32 0.60
CA THR A 687 25.75 23.52 1.76
C THR A 687 26.28 24.57 2.71
N ILE A 688 27.60 24.55 2.98
CA ILE A 688 28.27 25.59 3.81
C ILE A 688 28.05 26.97 3.20
N ASP A 689 28.38 27.14 1.91
CA ASP A 689 28.27 28.42 1.21
C ASP A 689 26.86 29.00 1.23
N VAL A 690 25.84 28.14 1.00
CA VAL A 690 24.44 28.56 1.05
C VAL A 690 24.01 28.99 2.45
N LEU A 691 24.43 28.29 3.49
CA LEU A 691 24.10 28.64 4.88
C LEU A 691 24.84 29.93 5.31
N GLU A 692 26.12 30.08 4.94
CA GLU A 692 26.92 31.27 5.21
C GLU A 692 26.40 32.50 4.44
N ARG A 693 25.93 32.32 3.22
CA ARG A 693 25.27 33.37 2.43
C ARG A 693 24.01 33.89 3.12
N ASN A 694 23.29 33.02 3.80
CA ASN A 694 22.08 33.37 4.56
C ASN A 694 22.37 33.83 6.02
N GLY A 695 23.58 34.11 6.34
CA GLY A 695 23.96 34.77 7.58
C GLY A 695 24.38 33.84 8.72
N TYR A 696 24.56 32.58 8.51
CA TYR A 696 24.87 31.60 9.55
C TYR A 696 26.36 31.30 9.63
N GLU A 697 26.87 31.16 10.84
CA GLU A 697 28.15 30.46 11.10
C GLU A 697 27.86 28.96 11.11
N VAL A 698 28.57 28.21 10.27
CA VAL A 698 28.40 26.75 10.16
C VAL A 698 29.41 26.04 11.06
N VAL A 699 28.91 25.31 12.05
CA VAL A 699 29.70 24.52 13.00
C VAL A 699 29.64 23.05 12.57
N ILE A 700 30.78 22.43 12.29
CA ILE A 700 30.90 21.02 11.96
C ILE A 700 31.66 20.32 13.10
N PRO A 701 30.94 19.63 14.02
CA PRO A 701 31.59 18.92 15.13
C PRO A 701 32.23 17.61 14.66
N GLU A 702 33.08 17.01 15.46
CA GLU A 702 33.67 15.68 15.19
C GLU A 702 32.69 14.55 15.47
N TYR A 703 31.67 14.41 14.61
CA TYR A 703 30.66 13.36 14.74
C TYR A 703 31.13 12.02 14.17
N LYS A 704 30.58 10.91 14.68
CA LYS A 704 30.69 9.60 14.09
C LYS A 704 29.66 9.41 12.94
N CYS A 705 29.76 8.30 12.20
CA CYS A 705 28.71 7.93 11.23
C CYS A 705 27.32 8.07 11.86
N CYS A 706 26.30 8.46 11.07
CA CYS A 706 24.91 8.48 11.58
C CYS A 706 24.42 7.09 12.04
N GLY A 707 25.10 6.01 11.63
CA GLY A 707 24.77 4.64 11.97
C GLY A 707 23.81 3.94 11.01
N LEU A 708 23.29 4.60 9.96
CA LEU A 708 22.28 4.01 9.07
C LEU A 708 22.76 2.71 8.41
N ALA A 709 24.01 2.62 7.97
CA ALA A 709 24.54 1.40 7.37
C ALA A 709 24.55 0.24 8.38
N ALA A 710 24.99 0.50 9.61
CA ALA A 710 24.98 -0.47 10.69
C ALA A 710 23.54 -0.92 11.04
N THR A 711 22.62 0.03 11.19
CA THR A 711 21.18 -0.24 11.44
C THR A 711 20.61 -1.10 10.31
N SER A 712 20.84 -0.73 9.05
CA SER A 712 20.24 -1.42 7.88
C SER A 712 20.77 -2.84 7.69
N LEU A 713 21.97 -3.15 8.16
CA LEU A 713 22.59 -4.46 8.10
C LEU A 713 22.35 -5.33 9.36
N GLY A 714 21.79 -4.73 10.42
CA GLY A 714 21.49 -5.40 11.69
C GLY A 714 22.65 -5.38 12.70
N ALA A 715 23.70 -4.57 12.47
CA ALA A 715 24.82 -4.39 13.38
C ALA A 715 24.42 -3.42 14.53
N ARG A 716 23.57 -3.89 15.43
CA ARG A 716 22.95 -3.07 16.47
C ARG A 716 23.96 -2.40 17.39
N ASP A 717 24.97 -3.14 17.86
CA ASP A 717 25.98 -2.61 18.80
C ASP A 717 26.73 -1.43 18.20
N GLU A 718 27.13 -1.54 16.93
CA GLU A 718 27.80 -0.43 16.22
C GLU A 718 26.85 0.74 15.97
N ALA A 719 25.58 0.46 15.62
CA ALA A 719 24.58 1.52 15.46
C ALA A 719 24.33 2.27 16.77
N VAL A 720 24.25 1.56 17.89
CA VAL A 720 24.10 2.14 19.24
C VAL A 720 25.36 2.94 19.62
N ALA A 721 26.56 2.43 19.37
CA ALA A 721 27.82 3.14 19.66
C ALA A 721 27.93 4.45 18.88
N CYS A 722 27.58 4.45 17.60
CA CYS A 722 27.51 5.67 16.78
C CYS A 722 26.46 6.66 17.30
N ALA A 723 25.25 6.15 17.60
CA ALA A 723 24.15 6.96 18.07
C ALA A 723 24.45 7.61 19.45
N THR A 724 24.99 6.84 20.39
CA THR A 724 25.36 7.33 21.73
C THR A 724 26.37 8.47 21.63
N HIS A 725 27.47 8.26 20.87
CA HIS A 725 28.47 9.31 20.67
C HIS A 725 27.86 10.58 20.07
N ASN A 726 27.07 10.46 19.02
CA ASN A 726 26.47 11.61 18.36
C ASN A 726 25.43 12.32 19.25
N VAL A 727 24.66 11.57 20.07
CA VAL A 727 23.73 12.17 21.04
C VAL A 727 24.49 12.92 22.13
N GLU A 728 25.54 12.35 22.69
CA GLU A 728 26.38 13.00 23.71
C GLU A 728 27.01 14.30 23.17
N LEU A 729 27.59 14.23 21.97
CA LEU A 729 28.20 15.37 21.30
C LEU A 729 27.19 16.50 21.00
N LEU A 730 26.08 16.14 20.36
CA LEU A 730 25.10 17.09 19.86
C LEU A 730 24.20 17.66 20.97
N SER A 731 24.06 16.97 22.12
CA SER A 731 23.29 17.47 23.26
C SER A 731 24.01 18.59 24.04
N GLN A 732 25.31 18.84 23.78
CA GLN A 732 26.07 19.92 24.37
C GLN A 732 25.64 21.32 23.88
N SER A 733 24.77 21.40 22.86
CA SER A 733 24.30 22.66 22.27
C SER A 733 22.81 22.58 22.00
N ASP A 734 22.10 23.69 21.96
CA ASP A 734 20.71 23.82 21.55
C ASP A 734 20.54 24.29 20.10
N LEU A 735 21.62 24.43 19.33
CA LEU A 735 21.57 24.88 17.95
C LEU A 735 20.79 23.94 17.05
N PRO A 736 20.12 24.43 15.98
CA PRO A 736 19.54 23.58 14.95
C PRO A 736 20.62 22.67 14.33
N ILE A 737 20.25 21.44 14.02
CA ILE A 737 21.13 20.45 13.38
C ILE A 737 20.63 20.25 11.94
N VAL A 738 21.32 20.89 10.99
CA VAL A 738 20.99 20.83 9.57
C VAL A 738 21.72 19.68 8.90
N THR A 739 21.04 18.94 8.04
CA THR A 739 21.64 17.90 7.22
C THR A 739 21.24 18.06 5.74
N SER A 740 22.21 17.92 4.82
CA SER A 740 22.00 17.85 3.37
C SER A 740 21.68 16.44 2.89
N ALA A 741 22.03 15.41 3.68
CA ALA A 741 21.86 14.00 3.39
C ALA A 741 20.58 13.45 4.06
N PRO A 742 19.47 13.29 3.34
CA PRO A 742 18.20 12.82 3.93
C PRO A 742 18.32 11.47 4.64
N SER A 743 19.23 10.61 4.21
CA SER A 743 19.49 9.32 4.86
C SER A 743 20.06 9.48 6.26
N CYS A 744 20.98 10.42 6.46
CA CYS A 744 21.50 10.75 7.78
C CYS A 744 20.43 11.44 8.64
N GLY A 745 19.69 12.38 8.04
CA GLY A 745 18.56 13.05 8.70
C GLY A 745 17.50 12.06 9.21
N LEU A 746 17.12 11.07 8.41
CA LEU A 746 16.18 10.04 8.80
C LEU A 746 16.70 9.21 9.97
N GLN A 747 17.96 8.74 9.89
CA GLN A 747 18.57 7.96 10.96
C GLN A 747 18.58 8.74 12.28
N MET A 748 19.06 10.00 12.25
CA MET A 748 19.15 10.83 13.43
C MET A 748 17.79 11.20 14.03
N LYS A 749 16.77 11.40 13.19
CA LYS A 749 15.43 11.85 13.61
C LYS A 749 14.53 10.71 14.06
N LEU A 750 14.56 9.55 13.39
CA LEU A 750 13.61 8.46 13.59
C LEU A 750 14.23 7.24 14.30
N GLU A 751 15.46 6.84 13.97
CA GLU A 751 16.05 5.60 14.47
C GLU A 751 16.85 5.81 15.76
N VAL A 752 17.61 6.92 15.86
CA VAL A 752 18.44 7.21 17.03
C VAL A 752 17.65 7.23 18.34
N PRO A 753 16.44 7.82 18.43
CA PRO A 753 15.64 7.74 19.67
C PRO A 753 15.20 6.33 20.06
N GLN A 754 15.16 5.40 19.12
CA GLN A 754 14.85 3.98 19.38
C GLN A 754 16.09 3.20 19.79
N LEU A 755 17.25 3.52 19.20
CA LEU A 755 18.54 2.89 19.52
C LEU A 755 19.07 3.31 20.88
N VAL A 756 18.90 4.56 21.25
CA VAL A 756 19.34 5.18 22.52
C VAL A 756 18.15 5.88 23.15
N PRO A 757 17.21 5.12 23.80
CA PRO A 757 16.05 5.72 24.41
C PRO A 757 16.41 6.70 25.53
N GLY A 758 15.79 7.88 25.56
CA GLY A 758 15.99 8.90 26.58
C GLY A 758 15.66 10.30 26.12
N ASP A 759 15.67 11.27 27.03
CA ASP A 759 15.29 12.64 26.73
C ASP A 759 16.36 13.36 25.88
N ALA A 760 17.65 13.04 26.09
CA ALA A 760 18.74 13.61 25.30
C ALA A 760 18.60 13.27 23.81
N SER A 761 18.36 12.00 23.48
CA SER A 761 18.19 11.56 22.09
C SER A 761 16.94 12.16 21.44
N LYS A 762 15.82 12.25 22.19
CA LYS A 762 14.60 12.94 21.71
C LYS A 762 14.85 14.44 21.46
N LYS A 763 15.59 15.11 22.35
CA LYS A 763 15.96 16.52 22.19
C LYS A 763 16.84 16.73 20.97
N VAL A 764 17.83 15.87 20.74
CA VAL A 764 18.68 15.91 19.54
C VAL A 764 17.86 15.67 18.29
N ALA A 765 17.03 14.61 18.25
CA ALA A 765 16.18 14.28 17.12
C ALA A 765 15.18 15.41 16.78
N GLY A 766 14.64 16.09 17.78
CA GLY A 766 13.73 17.24 17.60
C GLY A 766 14.38 18.44 16.91
N ARG A 767 15.71 18.58 16.99
CA ARG A 767 16.48 19.68 16.36
C ARG A 767 17.02 19.34 14.97
N VAL A 768 16.96 18.05 14.57
CA VAL A 768 17.40 17.63 13.24
C VAL A 768 16.40 18.12 12.20
N VAL A 769 16.89 18.83 11.20
CA VAL A 769 16.09 19.40 10.11
C VAL A 769 16.81 19.21 8.78
N ASP A 770 16.05 18.85 7.73
CA ASP A 770 16.60 18.84 6.36
C ASP A 770 16.92 20.27 5.91
N VAL A 771 17.99 20.45 5.16
CA VAL A 771 18.46 21.78 4.73
C VAL A 771 17.39 22.55 3.96
N HIS A 772 16.56 21.90 3.17
CA HIS A 772 15.49 22.58 2.43
C HIS A 772 14.35 23.02 3.34
N GLU A 773 14.00 22.24 4.37
CA GLU A 773 13.03 22.66 5.38
C GLU A 773 13.54 23.87 6.17
N PHE A 774 14.85 23.87 6.49
CA PHE A 774 15.50 24.98 7.16
C PHE A 774 15.43 26.25 6.29
N LEU A 775 15.85 26.19 5.02
CA LEU A 775 15.81 27.32 4.08
C LEU A 775 14.37 27.80 3.80
N LEU A 776 13.43 26.88 3.64
CA LEU A 776 12.01 27.26 3.48
C LEU A 776 11.46 27.95 4.74
N GLY A 777 11.94 27.55 5.93
CA GLY A 777 11.64 28.21 7.19
C GLY A 777 12.15 29.66 7.22
N LEU A 778 13.36 29.90 6.73
CA LEU A 778 13.92 31.26 6.57
C LEU A 778 13.11 32.09 5.55
N HIS A 779 12.75 31.48 4.42
CA HIS A 779 11.92 32.13 3.41
C HIS A 779 10.57 32.61 3.96
N LYS A 780 9.88 31.77 4.72
CA LYS A 780 8.61 32.14 5.36
C LYS A 780 8.73 33.27 6.37
N LYS A 781 9.91 33.47 6.97
CA LYS A 781 10.20 34.57 7.90
C LYS A 781 10.72 35.82 7.19
N GLY A 782 10.94 35.77 5.88
CA GLY A 782 11.59 36.85 5.13
C GLY A 782 13.08 36.98 5.38
N GLU A 783 13.73 35.94 5.92
CA GLU A 783 15.13 35.92 6.29
C GLU A 783 16.05 35.25 5.25
N LEU A 784 15.45 34.58 4.24
CA LEU A 784 16.22 33.96 3.15
C LEU A 784 16.68 35.04 2.15
N ASP A 785 17.96 35.07 1.81
CA ASP A 785 18.43 35.82 0.64
C ASP A 785 17.87 35.19 -0.63
N THR A 786 17.00 35.90 -1.35
CA THR A 786 16.37 35.47 -2.61
C THR A 786 17.03 36.09 -3.85
N ASN A 787 18.17 36.76 -3.72
CA ASN A 787 18.90 37.35 -4.84
C ASN A 787 19.61 36.26 -5.67
N PHE A 788 18.78 35.39 -6.26
CA PHE A 788 19.27 34.30 -7.13
C PHE A 788 19.57 34.83 -8.55
N LYS A 789 20.67 34.38 -9.13
CA LYS A 789 20.90 34.46 -10.56
C LYS A 789 19.94 33.54 -11.30
N ARG A 790 19.59 33.97 -12.50
CA ARG A 790 18.71 33.20 -13.40
C ARG A 790 19.38 31.89 -13.87
N ILE A 791 18.68 30.77 -13.74
CA ILE A 791 19.06 29.48 -14.34
C ILE A 791 17.95 29.10 -15.34
N ALA A 792 18.15 29.42 -16.62
CA ALA A 792 17.14 29.12 -17.67
C ALA A 792 17.28 27.66 -18.12
N SER A 793 16.71 26.74 -17.37
CA SER A 793 16.82 25.28 -17.57
C SER A 793 15.60 24.53 -17.07
N THR A 794 15.37 23.35 -17.67
CA THR A 794 14.43 22.37 -17.14
C THR A 794 15.14 21.43 -16.16
N LEU A 795 14.57 21.19 -15.01
CA LEU A 795 15.12 20.33 -13.94
C LEU A 795 14.15 19.20 -13.58
N ILE A 796 14.63 17.96 -13.57
CA ILE A 796 13.99 16.90 -12.79
C ILE A 796 14.69 16.82 -11.43
N LEU A 797 13.91 17.08 -10.38
CA LEU A 797 14.28 16.76 -9.01
C LEU A 797 13.78 15.35 -8.68
N HIS A 798 14.71 14.40 -8.45
CA HIS A 798 14.33 13.08 -7.93
C HIS A 798 14.07 13.15 -6.42
N PRO A 799 12.80 13.01 -5.97
CA PRO A 799 12.46 13.04 -4.55
C PRO A 799 12.88 11.73 -3.89
N THR A 800 14.06 11.71 -3.27
CA THR A 800 14.60 10.49 -2.67
C THR A 800 13.65 9.93 -1.60
N CYS A 801 13.63 8.60 -1.42
CA CYS A 801 12.68 7.95 -0.51
C CYS A 801 12.82 8.45 0.95
N HIS A 802 14.04 8.70 1.43
CA HIS A 802 14.25 9.20 2.79
C HIS A 802 13.85 10.68 2.93
N LEU A 803 14.02 11.50 1.89
CA LEU A 803 13.51 12.88 1.88
C LEU A 803 11.99 12.92 2.00
N ARG A 804 11.30 12.01 1.26
CA ARG A 804 9.85 11.84 1.34
C ARG A 804 9.41 11.31 2.72
N ALA A 805 10.16 10.37 3.28
CA ALA A 805 9.89 9.83 4.62
C ALA A 805 10.02 10.89 5.72
N LEU A 806 10.89 11.88 5.54
CA LEU A 806 11.02 13.04 6.41
C LEU A 806 9.94 14.11 6.16
N GLY A 807 9.21 14.04 5.03
CA GLY A 807 8.24 15.07 4.61
C GLY A 807 8.86 16.33 4.02
N ALA A 808 10.17 16.31 3.71
CA ALA A 808 10.96 17.46 3.26
C ALA A 808 10.98 17.62 1.72
N ASP A 809 10.41 16.69 0.96
CA ASP A 809 10.36 16.71 -0.51
C ASP A 809 9.65 17.95 -1.07
N LYS A 810 8.54 18.36 -0.44
CA LYS A 810 7.82 19.58 -0.81
C LYS A 810 8.62 20.85 -0.51
N ALA A 811 9.42 20.84 0.55
CA ALA A 811 10.29 21.97 0.88
C ALA A 811 11.41 22.10 -0.16
N ALA A 812 12.03 20.99 -0.57
CA ALA A 812 13.05 20.99 -1.61
C ALA A 812 12.52 21.57 -2.93
N ARG A 813 11.31 21.13 -3.38
CA ARG A 813 10.66 21.69 -4.58
C ARG A 813 10.45 23.20 -4.45
N LYS A 814 9.84 23.66 -3.35
CA LYS A 814 9.54 25.08 -3.13
C LYS A 814 10.78 25.96 -3.10
N VAL A 815 11.86 25.50 -2.47
CA VAL A 815 13.12 26.25 -2.42
C VAL A 815 13.74 26.36 -3.81
N LEU A 816 13.77 25.28 -4.59
CA LEU A 816 14.31 25.32 -5.96
C LEU A 816 13.44 26.14 -6.92
N GLN A 817 12.12 26.21 -6.72
CA GLN A 817 11.21 27.07 -7.48
C GLN A 817 11.43 28.57 -7.25
N LEU A 818 12.17 28.97 -6.22
CA LEU A 818 12.57 30.36 -6.01
C LEU A 818 13.66 30.83 -7.01
N ILE A 819 14.36 29.89 -7.66
CA ILE A 819 15.40 30.21 -8.65
C ILE A 819 14.72 30.70 -9.94
N PRO A 820 15.03 31.95 -10.40
CA PRO A 820 14.39 32.51 -11.58
C PRO A 820 14.63 31.68 -12.84
N SER A 821 13.57 31.40 -13.58
CA SER A 821 13.56 30.66 -14.88
C SER A 821 13.98 29.17 -14.76
N LEU A 822 14.06 28.62 -13.58
CA LEU A 822 14.22 27.17 -13.39
C LEU A 822 12.84 26.50 -13.43
N GLU A 823 12.63 25.65 -14.42
CA GLU A 823 11.35 24.92 -14.60
C GLU A 823 11.48 23.49 -14.06
N LEU A 824 10.65 23.13 -13.08
CA LEU A 824 10.61 21.77 -12.55
C LEU A 824 9.73 20.89 -13.43
N VAL A 825 10.32 19.85 -14.00
CA VAL A 825 9.62 18.83 -14.77
C VAL A 825 9.24 17.67 -13.86
N GLU A 826 7.96 17.36 -13.82
CA GLU A 826 7.44 16.28 -12.96
C GLU A 826 7.55 14.92 -13.65
N ILE A 827 8.03 13.93 -12.90
CA ILE A 827 8.00 12.52 -13.28
C ILE A 827 7.33 11.70 -12.17
N PRO A 828 6.84 10.48 -12.44
CA PRO A 828 6.27 9.61 -11.41
C PRO A 828 7.26 9.36 -10.25
N GLU A 829 6.78 9.50 -9.03
CA GLU A 829 7.59 9.30 -7.84
C GLU A 829 7.90 7.83 -7.60
N ARG A 830 9.12 7.41 -7.88
CA ARG A 830 9.61 6.03 -7.76
C ARG A 830 10.89 5.98 -6.93
N CYS A 831 11.25 4.78 -6.46
CA CYS A 831 12.56 4.53 -5.85
C CYS A 831 13.63 4.42 -6.94
N CYS A 832 14.82 4.97 -6.69
CA CYS A 832 15.97 4.80 -7.59
C CYS A 832 16.53 3.37 -7.58
N GLY A 833 16.24 2.55 -6.55
CA GLY A 833 16.70 1.17 -6.43
C GLY A 833 18.00 0.97 -5.66
N MET A 834 18.81 2.01 -5.44
CA MET A 834 20.14 1.85 -4.85
C MET A 834 20.13 1.37 -3.39
N ALA A 835 19.37 2.02 -2.53
CA ALA A 835 19.25 1.67 -1.11
C ALA A 835 20.60 1.38 -0.39
N GLY A 836 21.57 2.27 -0.54
CA GLY A 836 22.91 2.14 0.06
C GLY A 836 23.62 0.87 -0.39
N SER A 837 24.06 0.03 0.55
CA SER A 837 24.80 -1.21 0.26
C SER A 837 24.01 -2.26 -0.54
N PHE A 838 22.67 -2.18 -0.57
CA PHE A 838 21.83 -3.12 -1.32
C PHE A 838 22.16 -3.11 -2.81
N GLY A 839 22.20 -1.95 -3.45
CA GLY A 839 22.56 -1.84 -4.86
C GLY A 839 24.05 -1.97 -5.16
N MET A 840 24.89 -2.10 -4.13
CA MET A 840 26.32 -2.34 -4.28
C MET A 840 26.68 -3.82 -4.26
N LYS A 841 25.85 -4.67 -3.64
CA LYS A 841 26.11 -6.12 -3.48
C LYS A 841 25.77 -6.88 -4.76
N ALA A 842 26.60 -7.87 -5.11
CA ALA A 842 26.42 -8.65 -6.33
C ALA A 842 25.07 -9.39 -6.38
N GLU A 843 24.63 -9.96 -5.26
CA GLU A 843 23.37 -10.73 -5.17
C GLU A 843 22.10 -9.90 -5.30
N THR A 844 22.17 -8.60 -5.03
CA THR A 844 21.00 -7.69 -5.09
C THR A 844 21.12 -6.64 -6.20
N TYR A 845 22.24 -6.64 -6.94
CA TYR A 845 22.53 -5.68 -7.99
C TYR A 845 21.46 -5.67 -9.09
N ASP A 846 21.11 -6.84 -9.61
CA ASP A 846 20.15 -6.99 -10.72
C ASP A 846 18.75 -6.50 -10.28
N LEU A 847 18.35 -6.82 -9.05
CA LEU A 847 17.09 -6.33 -8.49
C LEU A 847 17.12 -4.80 -8.28
N SER A 848 18.27 -4.25 -7.86
CA SER A 848 18.48 -2.81 -7.75
C SER A 848 18.33 -2.12 -9.11
N GLN A 849 18.93 -2.68 -10.16
CA GLN A 849 18.80 -2.19 -11.54
C GLN A 849 17.35 -2.29 -12.04
N ALA A 850 16.67 -3.40 -11.78
CA ALA A 850 15.28 -3.58 -12.16
C ALA A 850 14.36 -2.52 -11.52
N ILE A 851 14.56 -2.20 -10.24
CA ILE A 851 13.82 -1.13 -9.55
C ILE A 851 14.12 0.22 -10.19
N GLY A 852 15.39 0.52 -10.48
CA GLY A 852 15.83 1.81 -11.03
C GLY A 852 15.40 2.07 -12.46
N LYS A 853 15.24 1.01 -13.29
CA LYS A 853 14.94 1.13 -14.74
C LYS A 853 13.75 2.03 -15.06
N HIS A 854 12.74 2.07 -14.19
CA HIS A 854 11.55 2.89 -14.41
C HIS A 854 11.86 4.38 -14.25
N VAL A 855 12.64 4.76 -13.24
CA VAL A 855 13.11 6.14 -13.05
C VAL A 855 14.00 6.54 -14.22
N PHE A 856 14.90 5.66 -14.64
CA PHE A 856 15.80 5.93 -15.78
C PHE A 856 15.03 6.16 -17.08
N ALA A 857 13.98 5.34 -17.34
CA ALA A 857 13.13 5.49 -18.51
C ALA A 857 12.31 6.79 -18.45
N ASP A 858 11.73 7.13 -17.30
CA ASP A 858 10.96 8.36 -17.11
C ASP A 858 11.86 9.60 -17.35
N ILE A 859 13.08 9.60 -16.83
CA ILE A 859 14.07 10.68 -17.02
C ILE A 859 14.48 10.78 -18.50
N LYS A 860 14.81 9.65 -19.16
CA LYS A 860 15.18 9.63 -20.58
C LYS A 860 14.06 10.15 -21.47
N LYS A 861 12.81 9.78 -21.16
CA LYS A 861 11.63 10.25 -21.89
C LYS A 861 11.37 11.75 -21.73
N ALA A 862 11.50 12.26 -20.51
CA ALA A 862 11.31 13.69 -20.21
C ALA A 862 12.46 14.57 -20.70
N ASN A 863 13.66 14.00 -20.83
CA ASN A 863 14.90 14.64 -21.34
C ASN A 863 15.15 16.06 -20.79
N PRO A 864 15.22 16.26 -19.45
CA PRO A 864 15.43 17.57 -18.85
C PRO A 864 16.85 18.07 -19.14
N THR A 865 17.10 19.37 -18.98
CA THR A 865 18.45 19.94 -19.07
C THR A 865 19.31 19.52 -17.86
N LEU A 866 18.73 19.56 -16.66
CA LEU A 866 19.40 19.27 -15.41
C LEU A 866 18.70 18.12 -14.65
N LEU A 867 19.51 17.37 -13.91
CA LEU A 867 19.04 16.35 -12.95
C LEU A 867 19.58 16.66 -11.56
N ALA A 868 18.74 16.53 -10.53
CA ALA A 868 19.19 16.69 -9.15
C ALA A 868 18.54 15.66 -8.22
N ALA A 869 19.30 15.30 -7.17
CA ALA A 869 18.82 14.52 -6.03
C ALA A 869 19.63 14.85 -4.76
N SER A 870 18.98 14.82 -3.61
CA SER A 870 19.62 15.15 -2.33
C SER A 870 20.41 14.01 -1.69
N ASN A 871 20.43 12.81 -2.27
CA ASN A 871 21.11 11.66 -1.69
C ASN A 871 22.20 11.15 -2.65
N GLY A 872 23.44 11.08 -2.16
CA GLY A 872 24.60 10.70 -2.97
C GLY A 872 24.48 9.35 -3.64
N THR A 873 23.99 8.32 -2.94
CA THR A 873 23.82 6.98 -3.54
C THR A 873 22.71 6.95 -4.60
N CYS A 874 21.66 7.78 -4.47
CA CYS A 874 20.66 7.94 -5.54
C CYS A 874 21.26 8.63 -6.76
N ARG A 875 22.12 9.67 -6.55
CA ARG A 875 22.81 10.37 -7.62
C ARG A 875 23.68 9.41 -8.45
N MET A 876 24.46 8.56 -7.77
CA MET A 876 25.27 7.52 -8.43
C MET A 876 24.42 6.63 -9.32
N HIS A 877 23.34 6.06 -8.79
CA HIS A 877 22.53 5.06 -9.52
C HIS A 877 21.76 5.68 -10.70
N ILE A 878 21.21 6.88 -10.52
CA ILE A 878 20.52 7.59 -11.60
C ILE A 878 21.53 8.02 -12.66
N GLY A 879 22.71 8.50 -12.26
CA GLY A 879 23.80 8.87 -13.18
C GLY A 879 24.22 7.68 -14.05
N GLU A 880 24.48 6.52 -13.44
CA GLU A 880 24.80 5.28 -14.14
C GLU A 880 23.67 4.86 -15.09
N GLY A 881 22.40 4.78 -14.62
CA GLY A 881 21.28 4.31 -15.41
C GLY A 881 20.84 5.26 -16.54
N THR A 882 21.19 6.54 -16.45
CA THR A 882 20.84 7.56 -17.45
C THR A 882 22.03 8.01 -18.29
N SER A 883 23.28 7.68 -17.89
CA SER A 883 24.55 8.22 -18.43
C SER A 883 24.59 9.74 -18.39
N ARG A 884 24.07 10.35 -17.31
CA ARG A 884 23.98 11.79 -17.13
C ARG A 884 24.47 12.17 -15.74
N GLU A 885 25.04 13.36 -15.62
CA GLU A 885 25.38 13.94 -14.32
C GLU A 885 24.11 14.26 -13.51
N VAL A 886 24.14 13.94 -12.21
CA VAL A 886 23.06 14.23 -11.25
C VAL A 886 23.61 15.08 -10.12
N LEU A 887 23.19 16.33 -10.08
CA LEU A 887 23.69 17.32 -9.11
C LEU A 887 23.09 17.11 -7.72
N HIS A 888 23.80 17.56 -6.70
CA HIS A 888 23.17 17.79 -5.41
C HIS A 888 22.31 19.06 -5.47
N THR A 889 21.19 19.09 -4.77
CA THR A 889 20.27 20.25 -4.76
C THR A 889 20.93 21.52 -4.24
N MET A 890 21.89 21.40 -3.30
CA MET A 890 22.62 22.52 -2.75
C MET A 890 23.64 23.11 -3.74
N THR A 891 24.18 22.30 -4.65
CA THR A 891 25.03 22.77 -5.76
C THR A 891 24.26 23.73 -6.68
N LEU A 892 22.99 23.42 -6.98
CA LEU A 892 22.13 24.32 -7.77
C LEU A 892 21.87 25.65 -7.05
N LEU A 893 21.65 25.63 -5.74
CA LEU A 893 21.47 26.84 -4.94
C LEU A 893 22.77 27.68 -4.83
N GLN A 894 23.90 27.02 -4.65
CA GLN A 894 25.23 27.69 -4.66
C GLN A 894 25.44 28.41 -6.00
N GLN A 895 25.17 27.77 -7.12
CA GLN A 895 25.24 28.36 -8.45
C GLN A 895 24.24 29.50 -8.64
N ALA A 896 23.02 29.34 -8.17
CA ALA A 896 22.00 30.39 -8.21
C ALA A 896 22.41 31.61 -7.41
N TYR A 897 23.17 31.47 -6.33
CA TYR A 897 23.85 32.59 -5.64
C TYR A 897 25.06 33.12 -6.35
N GLY A 898 25.58 32.44 -7.39
CA GLY A 898 26.83 32.82 -8.10
C GLY A 898 28.08 32.58 -7.28
N LEU A 899 28.06 31.67 -6.34
CA LEU A 899 29.17 31.30 -5.45
C LEU A 899 30.09 30.24 -6.09
N SER A 900 29.63 29.56 -7.14
CA SER A 900 30.43 28.69 -7.99
C SER A 900 30.14 28.96 -9.47
N PRO A 901 31.07 28.70 -10.39
CA PRO A 901 30.84 28.87 -11.82
C PRO A 901 29.78 27.85 -12.33
N LEU A 902 28.98 28.28 -13.30
CA LEU A 902 28.06 27.40 -14.03
C LEU A 902 28.80 26.38 -14.93
N GLU A 903 30.08 26.61 -15.22
CA GLU A 903 30.96 25.76 -16.02
C GLU A 903 32.00 25.09 -15.09
N GLY A 904 32.09 23.79 -15.18
CA GLY A 904 33.09 23.00 -14.43
C GLY A 904 32.51 22.15 -13.30
N PHE A 905 31.49 21.35 -13.66
CA PHE A 905 31.00 20.30 -12.77
C PHE A 905 32.12 19.27 -12.58
N HIS A 906 32.51 19.04 -11.33
CA HIS A 906 33.28 17.85 -11.00
C HIS A 906 32.43 16.66 -11.43
N LYS A 907 32.85 15.89 -12.43
CA LYS A 907 32.26 14.62 -12.82
C LYS A 907 32.20 13.80 -11.53
N VAL A 908 31.00 13.54 -11.04
CA VAL A 908 30.79 12.38 -10.18
C VAL A 908 30.96 11.19 -11.13
N HIS A 909 32.23 10.78 -11.25
CA HIS A 909 32.63 9.82 -12.25
C HIS A 909 31.84 8.55 -12.15
N GLU A 910 31.49 8.03 -13.32
CA GLU A 910 30.92 6.71 -13.54
C GLU A 910 31.60 5.71 -12.63
N GLY A 911 30.84 5.11 -11.73
CA GLY A 911 31.30 3.90 -11.06
C GLY A 911 31.71 2.93 -12.16
N VAL A 912 33.00 2.70 -12.33
CA VAL A 912 33.54 1.85 -13.39
C VAL A 912 32.86 0.49 -13.30
N ALA A 913 31.87 0.27 -14.14
CA ALA A 913 31.35 -1.06 -14.37
C ALA A 913 32.55 -1.92 -14.80
N LEU A 914 32.73 -3.07 -14.19
CA LEU A 914 33.75 -4.09 -14.50
C LEU A 914 33.82 -4.51 -16.00
N GLN A 915 33.08 -3.86 -16.86
CA GLN A 915 33.06 -4.07 -18.30
C GLN A 915 34.34 -3.60 -19.01
N SER A 916 35.01 -2.56 -18.49
CA SER A 916 36.24 -2.05 -19.12
C SER A 916 37.46 -2.95 -18.92
N PHE A 917 37.40 -3.87 -17.92
CA PHE A 917 38.52 -4.79 -17.67
C PHE A 917 38.55 -6.00 -18.62
N LYS A 918 37.40 -6.36 -19.23
CA LYS A 918 37.32 -7.40 -20.26
C LYS A 918 37.87 -6.90 -21.62
N ASP A 919 37.70 -5.63 -21.90
CA ASP A 919 38.15 -5.04 -23.17
C ASP A 919 39.66 -4.78 -23.21
N HIS A 920 40.33 -4.71 -22.04
CA HIS A 920 41.79 -4.54 -21.97
C HIS A 920 42.59 -5.84 -21.83
N MET A 921 41.96 -6.94 -21.46
CA MET A 921 42.61 -8.28 -21.35
C MET A 921 42.29 -9.18 -22.54
N GLY A 922 41.45 -8.75 -23.48
CA GLY A 922 40.98 -9.54 -24.60
C GLY A 922 41.71 -9.36 -25.93
N SER A 923 42.78 -8.58 -25.98
CA SER A 923 43.55 -8.37 -27.22
C SER A 923 44.98 -8.88 -27.17
N SER A 924 45.18 -10.13 -26.74
CA SER A 924 46.44 -10.83 -27.04
C SER A 924 46.17 -12.32 -27.11
N SER A 925 46.16 -12.79 -28.32
CA SER A 925 46.24 -14.20 -28.81
C SER A 925 44.98 -14.75 -29.46
N SER A 926 44.94 -14.71 -30.77
CA SER A 926 44.71 -15.86 -31.65
C SER A 926 45.17 -15.47 -33.06
N GLY A 927 46.39 -15.81 -33.34
CA GLY A 927 46.82 -16.22 -34.70
C GLY A 927 46.63 -17.73 -34.75
N ASP A 928 46.20 -18.20 -35.96
CA ASP A 928 46.30 -19.55 -36.52
C ASP A 928 45.37 -20.64 -35.92
N GLU A 929 44.32 -20.99 -36.52
CA GLU A 929 43.91 -21.99 -37.55
C GLU A 929 42.38 -21.92 -37.78
#